data_17921a0b48425aceff5463a0f8388f78
#
_entry.id   17921a0b48425aceff5463a0f8388f78
#
_cell.length_a   1.000
_cell.length_b   1.000
_cell.length_c   1.000
_cell.angle_alpha   90.00
_cell.angle_beta   90.00
_cell.angle_gamma   90.00
#
_symmetry.space_group_name_H-M   'P 1'
#
loop_
_entity.id
_entity.type
_entity.pdbx_description
1 polymer ?
#
loop_
_entity_poly.entity_id
_entity_poly.type
_entity_poly.pdbx_seq_one_letter_code
_entity_poly.pdbx_strand_id
1 'polypeptide(L)'
;MKRFIIISLMTAMTLPLLACAGGGTDNYYLFSPFVGNNFKSRVEKICNDNWKAYLGSTEEYYWFNADEVIKAAQQKGDALMVTYIQNLQKYLDCVDIEQRKQYEWNYPTKEDIDGQKRTLQAVRTYALGKTKSKLRSQHALLYMRCNMMLGQHNENVTYWEQTAKDFIETVYKDMMKNIYAGALYKTGREAEAGELFAEMDDEESLMTQFYKKRSYLAISQHYKQNPTSKALPWLLKDFVNNAQEAADAVNGGGGSVGKQFIRDINKQESWQMQQFCEMVVREGKTDCPIMWKSAKAWLEFLAGNQKEAANDILEATKLEGTTRMKDNARVLLLYITAAQAKPSEAFDDYLTDELQWLKQKQEEEGGYFFSGAENRLTNKVLVPHYRSNPVRLAAICLALYSAGCGFDLDTLNVSSTEKFLYYTNTPGNNKLDKYLKANLHENDTVLSELIGTKYMRLCQWDKAIQWLKDIPVGFYNEYRSREYRYYSVLRKYTVEPWIKRQWLNSDEAWEKDVKWWKNLKLDFCKEMQMMEGSLDLLKGKAYDQRCYNLAVYYAQASVHGDCWWLMRDYKGAYDKVRVNEVDFGQKAYEMLQKAAMSSDPALKRKALFGMGYRELYGVLPYSESNGKLWREKVWDTDRSEYVDKVNSSGLQYRAFQALYDLTNDQPEEEYIRKCDEYAQFCKYYRQHKN
;
A
#
# COMPACT_ATOMS: atom_id res chain seq x y z
N MET A 1 -29.11 0.19 -0.95
CA MET A 1 -27.86 1.01 -0.97
C MET A 1 -27.83 1.80 0.33
N LYS A 2 -26.92 1.45 1.23
CA LYS A 2 -26.78 2.10 2.55
C LYS A 2 -26.16 3.47 2.31
N ARG A 3 -26.88 4.53 2.63
CA ARG A 3 -26.39 5.91 2.55
C ARG A 3 -25.40 6.14 3.67
N PHE A 4 -24.14 6.34 3.32
CA PHE A 4 -23.12 6.82 4.25
C PHE A 4 -23.35 8.33 4.46
N ILE A 5 -23.98 8.70 5.56
CA ILE A 5 -24.05 10.09 6.00
C ILE A 5 -22.84 10.34 6.88
N ILE A 6 -21.74 10.68 6.23
CA ILE A 6 -20.58 11.24 6.93
C ILE A 6 -21.00 12.64 7.36
N ILE A 7 -21.05 12.90 8.66
CA ILE A 7 -21.13 14.25 9.22
C ILE A 7 -19.74 14.90 9.05
N SER A 8 -19.37 15.07 7.80
CA SER A 8 -18.23 15.88 7.39
C SER A 8 -18.76 17.29 7.17
N LEU A 9 -18.85 18.03 8.25
CA LEU A 9 -19.44 19.33 8.23
C LEU A 9 -18.40 20.33 8.56
N MET A 10 -18.15 21.12 7.60
CA MET A 10 -17.53 22.41 7.63
C MET A 10 -16.09 22.45 7.16
N THR A 11 -15.93 22.13 6.00
CA THR A 11 -15.09 22.86 5.07
C THR A 11 -15.33 22.24 3.70
N ALA A 12 -16.54 22.44 3.16
CA ALA A 12 -16.76 22.26 1.73
C ALA A 12 -16.07 23.43 1.01
N MET A 13 -14.78 23.50 1.12
CA MET A 13 -13.93 24.21 0.18
C MET A 13 -12.90 23.21 -0.31
N THR A 14 -13.38 22.41 -1.29
CA THR A 14 -12.66 21.96 -2.48
C THR A 14 -11.15 21.88 -2.35
N LEU A 15 -10.66 20.91 -1.60
CA LEU A 15 -9.53 20.13 -2.04
C LEU A 15 -10.11 18.85 -2.62
N PRO A 16 -9.81 18.45 -3.87
CA PRO A 16 -10.20 17.16 -4.36
C PRO A 16 -9.59 16.14 -3.41
N LEU A 17 -10.43 15.37 -2.73
CA LEU A 17 -10.04 14.17 -2.05
C LEU A 17 -9.49 13.23 -3.12
N LEU A 18 -8.19 13.26 -3.32
CA LEU A 18 -7.44 12.21 -4.01
C LEU A 18 -7.35 10.99 -3.07
N ALA A 19 -8.50 10.48 -2.71
CA ALA A 19 -8.62 9.20 -2.07
C ALA A 19 -9.21 8.23 -3.08
N CYS A 20 -8.38 7.74 -3.98
CA CYS A 20 -8.56 6.46 -4.69
C CYS A 20 -7.44 6.29 -5.71
N ALA A 21 -6.25 6.05 -5.23
CA ALA A 21 -5.28 5.23 -5.95
C ALA A 21 -4.49 4.48 -4.88
N GLY A 22 -4.76 3.21 -4.75
CA GLY A 22 -3.98 2.33 -3.92
C GLY A 22 -2.50 2.41 -4.29
N GLY A 23 -1.65 2.54 -3.29
CA GLY A 23 -0.22 2.71 -3.43
C GLY A 23 0.24 4.05 -2.88
N GLY A 24 -0.30 4.46 -1.71
CA GLY A 24 0.36 5.45 -0.89
C GLY A 24 1.72 4.87 -0.50
N THR A 25 2.81 5.43 -1.03
CA THR A 25 4.06 5.37 -0.32
C THR A 25 3.74 6.02 1.02
N ASP A 26 3.72 5.22 2.09
CA ASP A 26 3.54 5.73 3.43
C ASP A 26 4.69 6.69 3.71
N ASN A 27 4.43 7.99 3.48
CA ASN A 27 5.38 9.04 3.80
C ASN A 27 5.35 9.23 5.30
N TYR A 28 6.08 8.38 6.01
CA TYR A 28 6.23 8.50 7.45
C TYR A 28 7.08 9.73 7.76
N TYR A 29 6.40 10.78 8.20
CA TYR A 29 7.06 12.01 8.63
C TYR A 29 7.73 11.80 9.98
N LEU A 30 9.05 12.01 10.01
CA LEU A 30 9.79 11.92 11.27
C LEU A 30 9.64 13.16 12.15
N PHE A 31 9.31 14.31 11.56
CA PHE A 31 9.00 15.50 12.34
C PHE A 31 7.51 15.54 12.70
N SER A 32 7.18 15.01 13.87
CA SER A 32 5.81 14.91 14.41
C SER A 32 5.78 15.26 15.91
N PRO A 33 6.03 16.53 16.26
CA PRO A 33 6.27 16.98 17.62
C PRO A 33 5.02 17.05 18.51
N PHE A 34 3.84 16.80 17.96
CA PHE A 34 2.59 16.69 18.69
C PHE A 34 1.66 15.67 18.02
N VAL A 35 0.80 15.07 18.81
CA VAL A 35 -0.26 14.19 18.33
C VAL A 35 -1.38 15.09 17.82
N GLY A 36 -1.72 14.98 16.56
CA GLY A 36 -2.92 15.64 16.03
C GLY A 36 -4.14 14.95 16.63
N ASN A 37 -4.73 15.55 17.65
CA ASN A 37 -6.08 15.20 18.07
C ASN A 37 -7.02 15.72 16.98
N ASN A 38 -7.34 14.88 16.02
CA ASN A 38 -8.24 15.27 14.94
C ASN A 38 -9.58 15.72 15.55
N PHE A 39 -9.80 17.04 15.60
CA PHE A 39 -11.01 17.63 16.11
C PHE A 39 -12.27 16.91 15.63
N LYS A 40 -12.30 16.62 14.34
CA LYS A 40 -13.40 15.94 13.66
C LYS A 40 -13.67 14.53 14.25
N SER A 41 -12.63 13.69 14.37
CA SER A 41 -12.76 12.34 14.91
C SER A 41 -13.18 12.34 16.38
N ARG A 42 -12.67 13.30 17.16
CA ARG A 42 -13.05 13.47 18.58
C ARG A 42 -14.52 13.84 18.71
N VAL A 43 -14.98 14.82 17.96
CA VAL A 43 -16.37 15.28 17.97
C VAL A 43 -17.30 14.17 17.47
N GLU A 44 -16.92 13.49 16.39
CA GLU A 44 -17.70 12.38 15.83
C GLU A 44 -17.88 11.24 16.83
N LYS A 45 -16.81 10.85 17.50
CA LYS A 45 -16.88 9.82 18.56
C LYS A 45 -17.85 10.20 19.67
N ILE A 46 -17.73 11.42 20.21
CA ILE A 46 -18.62 11.89 21.30
C ILE A 46 -20.07 11.95 20.81
N CYS A 47 -20.33 12.42 19.59
CA CYS A 47 -21.68 12.45 19.03
C CYS A 47 -22.27 11.03 18.87
N ASN A 48 -21.48 10.08 18.39
CA ASN A 48 -21.91 8.69 18.25
C ASN A 48 -22.19 8.05 19.62
N ASP A 49 -21.35 8.27 20.61
CA ASP A 49 -21.56 7.81 21.98
C ASP A 49 -22.85 8.42 22.59
N ASN A 50 -23.14 9.69 22.33
CA ASN A 50 -24.39 10.34 22.76
C ASN A 50 -25.63 9.71 22.08
N TRP A 51 -25.57 9.38 20.79
CA TRP A 51 -26.65 8.70 20.10
C TRP A 51 -26.85 7.27 20.61
N LYS A 52 -25.77 6.52 20.85
CA LYS A 52 -25.83 5.20 21.48
C LYS A 52 -26.54 5.27 22.84
N ALA A 53 -26.15 6.20 23.67
CA ALA A 53 -26.75 6.41 24.98
C ALA A 53 -28.24 6.78 24.87
N TYR A 54 -28.61 7.64 23.92
CA TYR A 54 -30.00 7.99 23.69
C TYR A 54 -30.85 6.80 23.24
N LEU A 55 -30.31 5.96 22.36
CA LEU A 55 -30.98 4.76 21.85
C LEU A 55 -30.97 3.59 22.84
N GLY A 56 -30.05 3.58 23.81
CA GLY A 56 -29.79 2.42 24.67
C GLY A 56 -29.07 1.28 23.92
N SER A 57 -28.33 1.61 22.84
CA SER A 57 -27.60 0.62 22.05
C SER A 57 -26.31 0.18 22.74
N THR A 58 -26.00 -1.13 22.64
CA THR A 58 -24.75 -1.75 23.13
C THR A 58 -23.78 -2.09 22.00
N GLU A 59 -24.07 -1.71 20.77
CA GLU A 59 -23.19 -1.94 19.62
C GLU A 59 -21.84 -1.22 19.81
N GLU A 60 -20.75 -1.86 19.41
CA GLU A 60 -19.41 -1.26 19.51
C GLU A 60 -19.29 -0.03 18.59
N TYR A 61 -19.83 -0.13 17.37
CA TYR A 61 -19.84 0.95 16.38
C TYR A 61 -21.27 1.33 16.04
N TYR A 62 -21.59 2.61 16.18
CA TYR A 62 -22.90 3.17 15.81
C TYR A 62 -22.74 4.25 14.75
N TRP A 63 -23.58 4.17 13.72
CA TRP A 63 -23.71 5.22 12.72
C TRP A 63 -25.06 5.86 12.83
N PHE A 64 -25.09 7.20 12.90
CA PHE A 64 -26.33 7.95 13.02
C PHE A 64 -27.35 7.55 11.96
N ASN A 65 -28.55 7.16 12.39
CA ASN A 65 -29.70 6.82 11.57
C ASN A 65 -30.91 7.61 12.04
N ALA A 66 -31.37 8.57 11.21
CA ALA A 66 -32.47 9.46 11.56
C ALA A 66 -33.78 8.71 11.84
N ASP A 67 -34.13 7.68 11.05
CA ASP A 67 -35.35 6.91 11.22
C ASP A 67 -35.37 6.13 12.53
N GLU A 68 -34.23 5.56 12.92
CA GLU A 68 -34.08 4.84 14.18
C GLU A 68 -34.22 5.79 15.38
N VAL A 69 -33.59 6.95 15.33
CA VAL A 69 -33.70 7.96 16.41
C VAL A 69 -35.11 8.51 16.49
N ILE A 70 -35.79 8.77 15.36
CA ILE A 70 -37.20 9.20 15.33
C ILE A 70 -38.09 8.15 15.98
N LYS A 71 -37.95 6.88 15.64
CA LYS A 71 -38.70 5.78 16.19
C LYS A 71 -38.51 5.69 17.72
N ALA A 72 -37.28 5.75 18.19
CA ALA A 72 -36.97 5.74 19.61
C ALA A 72 -37.53 6.96 20.34
N ALA A 73 -37.48 8.14 19.75
CA ALA A 73 -38.03 9.37 20.27
C ALA A 73 -39.56 9.30 20.39
N GLN A 74 -40.25 8.73 19.39
CA GLN A 74 -41.68 8.49 19.41
C GLN A 74 -42.07 7.54 20.55
N GLN A 75 -41.34 6.44 20.71
CA GLN A 75 -41.55 5.50 21.81
C GLN A 75 -41.38 6.13 23.19
N LYS A 76 -40.45 7.09 23.32
CA LYS A 76 -40.20 7.86 24.56
C LYS A 76 -41.14 9.05 24.75
N GLY A 77 -42.07 9.30 23.81
CA GLY A 77 -42.91 10.51 23.85
C GLY A 77 -42.18 11.82 23.67
N ASP A 78 -40.94 11.82 23.11
CA ASP A 78 -40.09 12.99 22.91
C ASP A 78 -40.38 13.70 21.59
N ALA A 79 -41.51 14.40 21.52
CA ALA A 79 -41.92 15.14 20.31
C ALA A 79 -40.91 16.23 19.89
N LEU A 80 -40.14 16.80 20.84
CA LEU A 80 -39.13 17.79 20.53
C LEU A 80 -37.97 17.16 19.79
N MET A 81 -37.51 15.99 20.21
CA MET A 81 -36.44 15.23 19.53
C MET A 81 -36.89 14.82 18.12
N VAL A 82 -38.13 14.29 17.97
CA VAL A 82 -38.66 13.96 16.63
C VAL A 82 -38.57 15.13 15.68
N THR A 83 -39.05 16.30 16.11
CA THR A 83 -39.07 17.51 15.27
C THR A 83 -37.65 18.02 15.00
N TYR A 84 -36.76 17.90 15.97
CA TYR A 84 -35.35 18.26 15.79
C TYR A 84 -34.67 17.37 14.74
N ILE A 85 -34.83 16.05 14.80
CA ILE A 85 -34.22 15.13 13.83
C ILE A 85 -34.78 15.33 12.44
N GLN A 86 -36.08 15.56 12.30
CA GLN A 86 -36.68 15.89 10.99
C GLN A 86 -36.08 17.16 10.36
N ASN A 87 -35.81 18.19 11.14
CA ASN A 87 -35.15 19.40 10.64
C ASN A 87 -33.65 19.20 10.42
N LEU A 88 -32.98 18.40 11.25
CA LEU A 88 -31.61 18.01 11.00
C LEU A 88 -31.47 17.24 9.68
N GLN A 89 -32.40 16.33 9.38
CA GLN A 89 -32.41 15.60 8.10
C GLN A 89 -32.55 16.55 6.90
N LYS A 90 -33.48 17.52 6.97
CA LYS A 90 -33.63 18.54 5.91
C LYS A 90 -32.33 19.33 5.70
N TYR A 91 -31.62 19.66 6.79
CA TYR A 91 -30.32 20.30 6.70
C TYR A 91 -29.27 19.39 6.03
N LEU A 92 -29.22 18.10 6.41
CA LEU A 92 -28.32 17.11 5.81
C LEU A 92 -28.60 16.89 4.32
N ASP A 93 -29.87 16.89 3.91
CA ASP A 93 -30.24 16.85 2.49
C ASP A 93 -29.71 18.08 1.73
N CYS A 94 -29.72 19.26 2.35
CA CYS A 94 -29.11 20.46 1.77
C CYS A 94 -27.56 20.34 1.68
N VAL A 95 -26.92 19.67 2.61
CA VAL A 95 -25.48 19.39 2.57
C VAL A 95 -25.16 18.41 1.44
N ASP A 96 -25.97 17.37 1.24
CA ASP A 96 -25.81 16.44 0.12
C ASP A 96 -25.91 17.15 -1.24
N ILE A 97 -26.88 18.08 -1.39
CA ILE A 97 -26.97 18.93 -2.59
C ILE A 97 -25.69 19.74 -2.81
N GLU A 98 -25.10 20.32 -1.75
CA GLU A 98 -23.85 21.09 -1.86
C GLU A 98 -22.66 20.21 -2.26
N GLN A 99 -22.57 19.00 -1.70
CA GLN A 99 -21.51 18.04 -2.05
C GLN A 99 -21.64 17.57 -3.49
N ARG A 100 -22.85 17.33 -4.00
CA ARG A 100 -23.07 16.92 -5.39
C ARG A 100 -22.62 17.95 -6.42
N LYS A 101 -22.57 19.23 -6.07
CA LYS A 101 -22.03 20.28 -6.94
C LYS A 101 -20.56 20.09 -7.35
N GLN A 102 -19.84 19.22 -6.65
CA GLN A 102 -18.43 18.89 -6.94
C GLN A 102 -18.27 17.84 -8.05
N TYR A 103 -19.36 17.17 -8.47
CA TYR A 103 -19.29 16.04 -9.39
C TYR A 103 -20.13 16.29 -10.64
N GLU A 104 -19.49 16.39 -11.79
CA GLU A 104 -20.18 16.60 -13.08
C GLU A 104 -21.22 15.53 -13.40
N TRP A 105 -20.91 14.27 -13.05
CA TRP A 105 -21.79 13.13 -13.30
C TRP A 105 -22.99 13.03 -12.35
N ASN A 106 -23.05 13.81 -11.29
CA ASN A 106 -24.13 13.84 -10.29
C ASN A 106 -24.49 15.25 -9.85
N TYR A 107 -24.33 16.23 -10.73
CA TYR A 107 -24.63 17.62 -10.42
C TYR A 107 -26.12 17.82 -10.09
N PRO A 108 -26.48 18.54 -9.01
CA PRO A 108 -27.86 18.73 -8.60
C PRO A 108 -28.66 19.52 -9.66
N THR A 109 -29.97 19.23 -9.71
CA THR A 109 -30.88 19.94 -10.60
C THR A 109 -31.04 21.41 -10.18
N LYS A 110 -31.53 22.27 -11.09
CA LYS A 110 -31.84 23.64 -10.75
C LYS A 110 -32.89 23.74 -9.64
N GLU A 111 -33.87 22.84 -9.63
CA GLU A 111 -34.89 22.75 -8.59
C GLU A 111 -34.30 22.41 -7.23
N ASP A 112 -33.34 21.48 -7.17
CA ASP A 112 -32.59 21.16 -5.95
C ASP A 112 -31.87 22.39 -5.40
N ILE A 113 -31.17 23.13 -6.26
CA ILE A 113 -30.41 24.33 -5.89
C ILE A 113 -31.34 25.46 -5.41
N ASP A 114 -32.42 25.72 -6.14
CA ASP A 114 -33.41 26.75 -5.79
C ASP A 114 -34.17 26.40 -4.52
N GLY A 115 -34.45 25.10 -4.30
CA GLY A 115 -35.08 24.56 -3.09
C GLY A 115 -34.17 24.62 -1.86
N GLN A 116 -32.87 24.39 -2.02
CA GLN A 116 -31.89 24.34 -0.94
C GLN A 116 -31.91 25.58 -0.06
N LYS A 117 -31.87 26.78 -0.67
CA LYS A 117 -31.86 28.04 0.06
C LYS A 117 -33.12 28.27 0.88
N ARG A 118 -34.29 27.96 0.31
CA ARG A 118 -35.61 28.06 1.02
C ARG A 118 -35.67 27.08 2.20
N THR A 119 -35.21 25.86 2.02
CA THR A 119 -35.16 24.83 3.07
C THR A 119 -34.23 25.26 4.21
N LEU A 120 -33.03 25.73 3.88
CA LEU A 120 -32.08 26.23 4.88
C LEU A 120 -32.64 27.40 5.70
N GLN A 121 -33.36 28.36 5.07
CA GLN A 121 -34.01 29.48 5.77
C GLN A 121 -35.11 29.00 6.70
N ALA A 122 -35.92 28.01 6.28
CA ALA A 122 -36.98 27.46 7.12
C ALA A 122 -36.39 26.70 8.34
N VAL A 123 -35.37 25.84 8.12
CA VAL A 123 -34.67 25.13 9.20
C VAL A 123 -33.99 26.11 10.16
N ARG A 124 -33.35 27.14 9.63
CA ARG A 124 -32.72 28.23 10.42
C ARG A 124 -33.72 28.90 11.35
N THR A 125 -34.88 29.33 10.82
CA THR A 125 -35.93 29.99 11.59
C THR A 125 -36.49 29.05 12.68
N TYR A 126 -36.76 27.81 12.33
CA TYR A 126 -37.17 26.78 13.30
C TYR A 126 -36.15 26.65 14.43
N ALA A 127 -34.86 26.45 14.09
CA ALA A 127 -33.79 26.22 15.07
C ALA A 127 -33.63 27.44 16.03
N LEU A 128 -33.62 28.68 15.49
CA LEU A 128 -33.54 29.89 16.29
C LEU A 128 -34.70 29.97 17.30
N GLY A 129 -35.93 29.67 16.89
CA GLY A 129 -37.12 29.66 17.74
C GLY A 129 -37.09 28.63 18.87
N LYS A 130 -36.17 27.67 18.83
CA LYS A 130 -36.07 26.56 19.82
C LYS A 130 -34.82 26.61 20.70
N THR A 131 -34.00 27.65 20.60
CA THR A 131 -32.75 27.81 21.37
C THR A 131 -32.96 28.00 22.89
N LYS A 132 -34.21 28.11 23.36
CA LYS A 132 -34.57 28.09 24.81
C LYS A 132 -35.17 26.75 25.25
N SER A 133 -35.24 25.74 24.40
CA SER A 133 -35.78 24.42 24.72
C SER A 133 -34.76 23.56 25.46
N LYS A 134 -35.18 22.35 25.91
CA LYS A 134 -34.26 21.36 26.50
C LYS A 134 -33.14 20.89 25.55
N LEU A 135 -33.31 21.08 24.23
CA LEU A 135 -32.32 20.82 23.20
C LEU A 135 -31.66 22.10 22.67
N ARG A 136 -31.43 23.08 23.56
CA ARG A 136 -30.94 24.41 23.19
C ARG A 136 -29.62 24.36 22.39
N SER A 137 -28.67 23.53 22.82
CA SER A 137 -27.36 23.44 22.19
C SER A 137 -27.43 22.82 20.81
N GLN A 138 -28.27 21.79 20.64
CA GLN A 138 -28.53 21.16 19.36
C GLN A 138 -29.20 22.12 18.37
N HIS A 139 -30.19 22.89 18.82
CA HIS A 139 -30.85 23.90 17.98
C HIS A 139 -29.94 25.08 17.67
N ALA A 140 -29.13 25.54 18.62
CA ALA A 140 -28.14 26.59 18.41
C ALA A 140 -27.09 26.17 17.36
N LEU A 141 -26.58 24.94 17.46
CA LEU A 141 -25.66 24.38 16.49
C LEU A 141 -26.29 24.29 15.09
N LEU A 142 -27.54 23.80 14.98
CA LEU A 142 -28.28 23.74 13.73
C LEU A 142 -28.50 25.12 13.11
N TYR A 143 -28.82 26.14 13.94
CA TYR A 143 -28.96 27.52 13.54
C TYR A 143 -27.64 28.05 12.93
N MET A 144 -26.53 27.88 13.64
CA MET A 144 -25.21 28.34 13.19
C MET A 144 -24.75 27.62 11.91
N ARG A 145 -25.06 26.34 11.76
CA ARG A 145 -24.81 25.56 10.54
C ARG A 145 -25.58 26.10 9.33
N CYS A 146 -26.85 26.40 9.50
CA CYS A 146 -27.66 27.01 8.44
C CYS A 146 -27.11 28.40 8.04
N ASN A 147 -26.70 29.23 9.00
CA ASN A 147 -26.09 30.52 8.73
C ASN A 147 -24.82 30.38 7.89
N MET A 148 -23.95 29.41 8.19
CA MET A 148 -22.75 29.17 7.37
C MET A 148 -23.09 28.89 5.91
N MET A 149 -24.02 27.96 5.66
CA MET A 149 -24.44 27.61 4.31
C MET A 149 -25.16 28.77 3.57
N LEU A 150 -25.85 29.64 4.31
CA LEU A 150 -26.50 30.80 3.77
C LEU A 150 -25.57 32.03 3.61
N GLY A 151 -24.28 31.90 3.98
CA GLY A 151 -23.32 33.02 3.95
C GLY A 151 -23.54 34.10 5.02
N GLN A 152 -24.34 33.79 6.05
CA GLN A 152 -24.67 34.77 7.12
C GLN A 152 -23.62 34.70 8.24
N HIS A 153 -22.37 34.96 7.89
CA HIS A 153 -21.22 34.76 8.79
C HIS A 153 -21.22 35.75 9.96
N ASN A 154 -21.59 36.99 9.74
CA ASN A 154 -21.68 38.02 10.81
C ASN A 154 -22.70 37.64 11.91
N GLU A 155 -23.78 36.97 11.51
CA GLU A 155 -24.79 36.48 12.48
C GLU A 155 -24.20 35.38 13.37
N ASN A 156 -23.37 34.51 12.82
CA ASN A 156 -22.67 33.48 13.61
C ASN A 156 -21.67 34.10 14.59
N VAL A 157 -20.93 35.14 14.17
CA VAL A 157 -20.03 35.88 15.04
C VAL A 157 -20.82 36.48 16.21
N THR A 158 -21.86 37.24 15.90
CA THR A 158 -22.72 37.90 16.93
C THR A 158 -23.37 36.89 17.85
N TYR A 159 -23.91 35.76 17.30
CA TYR A 159 -24.60 34.75 18.08
C TYR A 159 -23.65 34.03 19.05
N TRP A 160 -22.43 33.72 18.61
CA TRP A 160 -21.41 33.14 19.47
C TRP A 160 -21.02 34.09 20.61
N GLU A 161 -20.66 35.32 20.26
CA GLU A 161 -20.15 36.31 21.22
C GLU A 161 -21.19 36.71 22.28
N GLN A 162 -22.47 36.71 21.92
CA GLN A 162 -23.56 37.13 22.83
C GLN A 162 -24.25 35.98 23.55
N THR A 163 -24.19 34.74 23.03
CA THR A 163 -25.05 33.65 23.52
C THR A 163 -24.33 32.32 23.63
N ALA A 164 -23.77 31.78 22.56
CA ALA A 164 -23.35 30.38 22.49
C ALA A 164 -22.08 30.07 23.32
N LYS A 165 -21.20 31.06 23.51
CA LYS A 165 -19.98 30.90 24.34
C LYS A 165 -20.28 30.52 25.79
N ASP A 166 -21.47 30.87 26.30
CA ASP A 166 -21.86 30.60 27.69
C ASP A 166 -22.58 29.27 27.88
N PHE A 167 -22.71 28.46 26.82
CA PHE A 167 -23.28 27.12 26.92
C PHE A 167 -22.32 26.19 27.64
N ILE A 168 -22.88 25.25 28.42
CA ILE A 168 -22.12 24.31 29.25
C ILE A 168 -21.92 22.94 28.60
N GLU A 169 -22.70 22.62 27.58
CA GLU A 169 -22.66 21.34 26.85
C GLU A 169 -21.43 21.31 25.92
N THR A 170 -20.35 20.69 26.34
CA THR A 170 -19.01 20.84 25.79
C THR A 170 -18.89 20.45 24.31
N VAL A 171 -19.43 19.31 23.88
CA VAL A 171 -19.31 18.87 22.48
C VAL A 171 -19.99 19.83 21.50
N TYR A 172 -21.20 20.29 21.83
CA TYR A 172 -21.92 21.23 20.97
C TYR A 172 -21.25 22.63 21.01
N LYS A 173 -20.72 23.01 22.16
CA LYS A 173 -19.95 24.25 22.32
C LYS A 173 -18.69 24.22 21.43
N ASP A 174 -17.94 23.13 21.45
CA ASP A 174 -16.75 22.94 20.62
C ASP A 174 -17.10 23.01 19.11
N MET A 175 -18.19 22.39 18.70
CA MET A 175 -18.67 22.46 17.32
C MET A 175 -19.10 23.88 16.93
N MET A 176 -19.78 24.60 17.81
CA MET A 176 -20.18 26.00 17.59
C MET A 176 -18.97 26.94 17.59
N LYS A 177 -17.95 26.67 18.43
CA LYS A 177 -16.67 27.39 18.43
C LYS A 177 -15.92 27.23 17.10
N ASN A 178 -15.97 26.02 16.52
CA ASN A 178 -15.38 25.76 15.21
C ASN A 178 -16.11 26.55 14.11
N ILE A 179 -17.45 26.58 14.13
CA ILE A 179 -18.25 27.40 13.21
C ILE A 179 -17.95 28.90 13.37
N TYR A 180 -17.79 29.35 14.60
CA TYR A 180 -17.42 30.74 14.91
C TYR A 180 -16.05 31.10 14.33
N ALA A 181 -15.05 30.21 14.49
CA ALA A 181 -13.74 30.39 13.87
C ALA A 181 -13.84 30.49 12.33
N GLY A 182 -14.63 29.61 11.69
CA GLY A 182 -14.91 29.69 10.26
C GLY A 182 -15.61 30.99 9.84
N ALA A 183 -16.53 31.48 10.67
CA ALA A 183 -17.20 32.75 10.42
C ALA A 183 -16.25 33.97 10.56
N LEU A 184 -15.34 33.94 11.56
CA LEU A 184 -14.27 34.95 11.70
C LEU A 184 -13.38 34.98 10.45
N TYR A 185 -12.97 33.84 9.96
CA TYR A 185 -12.19 33.75 8.72
C TYR A 185 -12.92 34.40 7.54
N LYS A 186 -14.21 34.08 7.36
CA LYS A 186 -15.05 34.65 6.28
C LYS A 186 -15.35 36.16 6.43
N THR A 187 -15.24 36.72 7.63
CA THR A 187 -15.44 38.16 7.93
C THR A 187 -14.14 38.93 8.04
N GLY A 188 -12.98 38.32 7.68
CA GLY A 188 -11.69 39.00 7.64
C GLY A 188 -10.91 39.04 8.96
N ARG A 189 -11.40 38.35 10.03
CA ARG A 189 -10.70 38.19 11.31
C ARG A 189 -9.84 36.91 11.29
N GLU A 190 -8.96 36.78 10.26
CA GLU A 190 -8.21 35.57 9.97
C GLU A 190 -7.25 35.15 11.09
N ALA A 191 -6.58 36.12 11.75
CA ALA A 191 -5.64 35.82 12.83
C ALA A 191 -6.34 35.13 14.01
N GLU A 192 -7.49 35.64 14.44
CA GLU A 192 -8.28 35.05 15.51
C GLU A 192 -8.82 33.66 15.13
N ALA A 193 -9.27 33.51 13.89
CA ALA A 193 -9.72 32.21 13.38
C ALA A 193 -8.60 31.14 13.48
N GLY A 194 -7.38 31.48 13.05
CA GLY A 194 -6.22 30.59 13.11
C GLY A 194 -5.85 30.16 14.53
N GLU A 195 -5.88 31.07 15.49
CA GLU A 195 -5.64 30.75 16.90
C GLU A 195 -6.70 29.79 17.44
N LEU A 196 -7.98 29.98 17.10
CA LEU A 196 -9.07 29.12 17.53
C LEU A 196 -9.00 27.72 16.90
N PHE A 197 -8.69 27.62 15.60
CA PHE A 197 -8.50 26.32 14.95
C PHE A 197 -7.32 25.57 15.56
N ALA A 198 -6.20 26.25 15.83
CA ALA A 198 -5.04 25.65 16.48
C ALA A 198 -5.36 25.20 17.91
N GLU A 199 -6.12 26.00 18.67
CA GLU A 199 -6.55 25.64 20.05
C GLU A 199 -7.46 24.40 20.07
N MET A 200 -8.23 24.18 19.02
CA MET A 200 -9.13 23.02 18.88
C MET A 200 -8.46 21.79 18.27
N ASP A 201 -7.21 21.88 17.82
CA ASP A 201 -6.52 20.86 17.01
C ASP A 201 -7.24 20.58 15.69
N ASP A 202 -7.81 21.59 15.06
CA ASP A 202 -8.45 21.47 13.74
C ASP A 202 -7.43 21.71 12.62
N GLU A 203 -6.62 20.69 12.37
CA GLU A 203 -5.57 20.70 11.35
C GLU A 203 -6.13 20.98 9.94
N GLU A 204 -7.30 20.42 9.61
CA GLU A 204 -7.94 20.58 8.30
C GLU A 204 -8.29 22.04 8.01
N SER A 205 -8.88 22.74 8.98
CA SER A 205 -9.19 24.17 8.86
C SER A 205 -7.94 25.05 8.83
N LEU A 206 -6.91 24.71 9.63
CA LEU A 206 -5.62 25.39 9.59
C LEU A 206 -4.96 25.27 8.23
N MET A 207 -4.89 24.07 7.67
CA MET A 207 -4.31 23.82 6.34
C MET A 207 -5.06 24.60 5.26
N THR A 208 -6.39 24.68 5.34
CA THR A 208 -7.21 25.45 4.42
C THR A 208 -6.93 26.94 4.54
N GLN A 209 -6.90 27.46 5.76
CA GLN A 209 -6.66 28.89 6.03
C GLN A 209 -5.27 29.34 5.59
N PHE A 210 -4.25 28.54 5.88
CA PHE A 210 -2.86 28.86 5.61
C PHE A 210 -2.34 28.31 4.28
N TYR A 211 -3.19 27.74 3.44
CA TYR A 211 -2.78 27.09 2.18
C TYR A 211 -1.80 27.91 1.33
N LYS A 212 -2.03 29.24 1.21
CA LYS A 212 -1.16 30.19 0.49
C LYS A 212 -0.08 30.86 1.37
N LYS A 213 -0.06 30.58 2.67
CA LYS A 213 0.80 31.24 3.68
C LYS A 213 1.77 30.25 4.34
N ARG A 214 2.24 29.25 3.59
CA ARG A 214 3.09 28.14 4.06
C ARG A 214 4.59 28.37 3.83
N SER A 215 4.98 29.51 3.23
CA SER A 215 6.38 29.85 2.95
C SER A 215 7.11 30.31 4.21
N TYR A 216 8.44 30.15 4.19
CA TYR A 216 9.30 30.74 5.21
C TYR A 216 8.94 32.20 5.50
N LEU A 217 8.77 33.01 4.45
CA LEU A 217 8.45 34.46 4.59
C LEU A 217 7.13 34.66 5.36
N ALA A 218 6.10 33.90 5.00
CA ALA A 218 4.79 33.99 5.67
C ALA A 218 4.86 33.58 7.14
N ILE A 219 5.56 32.48 7.43
CA ILE A 219 5.75 31.94 8.80
C ILE A 219 6.55 32.95 9.65
N SER A 220 7.62 33.52 9.09
CA SER A 220 8.44 34.51 9.80
C SER A 220 7.68 35.82 10.07
N GLN A 221 6.82 36.23 9.16
CA GLN A 221 5.94 37.40 9.36
C GLN A 221 4.89 37.13 10.44
N HIS A 222 4.29 35.93 10.45
CA HIS A 222 3.33 35.51 11.47
C HIS A 222 3.97 35.51 12.87
N TYR A 223 5.18 34.92 12.99
CA TYR A 223 5.95 34.95 14.24
C TYR A 223 6.24 36.39 14.74
N LYS A 224 6.64 37.29 13.84
CA LYS A 224 6.90 38.71 14.21
C LYS A 224 5.66 39.40 14.76
N GLN A 225 4.48 39.03 14.28
CA GLN A 225 3.20 39.57 14.74
C GLN A 225 2.78 38.98 16.09
N ASN A 226 2.91 37.67 16.24
CA ASN A 226 2.58 36.92 17.45
C ASN A 226 3.56 35.75 17.68
N PRO A 227 4.66 35.95 18.44
CA PRO A 227 5.65 34.92 18.71
C PRO A 227 5.11 33.68 19.48
N THR A 228 3.99 33.84 20.20
CA THR A 228 3.33 32.81 20.99
C THR A 228 2.08 32.25 20.34
N SER A 229 1.87 32.53 19.04
CA SER A 229 0.73 32.03 18.28
C SER A 229 0.69 30.50 18.30
N LYS A 230 -0.47 29.96 18.63
CA LYS A 230 -0.73 28.51 18.65
C LYS A 230 -0.73 27.90 17.23
N ALA A 231 -0.85 28.69 16.20
CA ALA A 231 -0.76 28.25 14.81
C ALA A 231 0.68 28.00 14.36
N LEU A 232 1.70 28.61 15.00
CA LEU A 232 3.11 28.46 14.60
C LEU A 232 3.61 27.01 14.65
N PRO A 233 3.33 26.19 15.67
CA PRO A 233 3.72 24.78 15.68
C PRO A 233 3.19 24.02 14.46
N TRP A 234 1.96 24.26 14.06
CA TRP A 234 1.35 23.64 12.87
C TRP A 234 2.02 24.07 11.58
N LEU A 235 2.27 25.37 11.44
CA LEU A 235 2.94 25.92 10.26
C LEU A 235 4.38 25.42 10.14
N LEU A 236 5.11 25.29 11.25
CA LEU A 236 6.45 24.73 11.27
C LEU A 236 6.44 23.24 10.92
N LYS A 237 5.54 22.45 11.51
CA LYS A 237 5.37 21.02 11.18
C LYS A 237 5.09 20.84 9.70
N ASP A 238 4.16 21.60 9.16
CA ASP A 238 3.82 21.56 7.73
C ASP A 238 5.01 21.91 6.83
N PHE A 239 5.77 22.96 7.14
CA PHE A 239 6.95 23.34 6.38
C PHE A 239 8.01 22.23 6.37
N VAL A 240 8.33 21.68 7.55
CA VAL A 240 9.35 20.64 7.71
C VAL A 240 8.96 19.34 7.01
N ASN A 241 7.69 18.97 7.08
CA ASN A 241 7.19 17.77 6.40
C ASN A 241 7.19 17.92 4.87
N ASN A 242 6.83 19.09 4.35
CA ASN A 242 6.98 19.39 2.91
C ASN A 242 8.45 19.37 2.46
N ALA A 243 9.39 19.79 3.30
CA ALA A 243 10.83 19.69 3.00
C ALA A 243 11.29 18.23 2.94
N GLN A 244 10.77 17.37 3.83
CA GLN A 244 11.05 15.93 3.78
C GLN A 244 10.50 15.29 2.50
N GLU A 245 9.27 15.60 2.10
CA GLU A 245 8.68 15.11 0.84
C GLU A 245 9.50 15.54 -0.38
N ALA A 246 9.93 16.81 -0.42
CA ALA A 246 10.77 17.30 -1.50
C ALA A 246 12.11 16.55 -1.58
N ALA A 247 12.76 16.27 -0.43
CA ALA A 247 13.98 15.49 -0.36
C ALA A 247 13.77 14.02 -0.81
N ASP A 248 12.67 13.41 -0.40
CA ASP A 248 12.32 12.03 -0.79
C ASP A 248 12.03 11.91 -2.29
N ALA A 249 11.37 12.92 -2.89
CA ALA A 249 11.09 12.95 -4.33
C ALA A 249 12.36 13.02 -5.18
N VAL A 250 13.35 13.81 -4.76
CA VAL A 250 14.67 13.90 -5.43
C VAL A 250 15.42 12.57 -5.38
N ASN A 251 15.29 11.84 -4.29
CA ASN A 251 15.97 10.54 -4.07
C ASN A 251 15.21 9.34 -4.66
N GLY A 252 14.21 9.56 -5.52
CA GLY A 252 13.49 8.49 -6.23
C GLY A 252 12.44 7.77 -5.38
N GLY A 253 12.08 8.30 -4.22
CA GLY A 253 11.09 7.73 -3.31
C GLY A 253 9.64 8.14 -3.59
N GLY A 254 9.38 9.02 -4.53
CA GLY A 254 8.03 9.50 -4.86
C GLY A 254 7.52 8.91 -6.18
N GLY A 255 6.43 8.16 -6.14
CA GLY A 255 5.68 7.79 -7.34
C GLY A 255 5.17 9.05 -8.07
N SER A 256 4.89 8.93 -9.36
CA SER A 256 4.49 10.02 -10.27
C SER A 256 3.25 10.82 -9.81
N VAL A 257 2.48 10.34 -8.86
CA VAL A 257 1.28 10.99 -8.32
C VAL A 257 1.60 12.10 -7.32
N GLY A 258 2.74 11.99 -6.59
CA GLY A 258 3.13 12.99 -5.57
C GLY A 258 3.64 14.31 -6.12
N LYS A 259 4.21 14.32 -7.32
CA LYS A 259 4.86 15.52 -7.89
C LYS A 259 3.93 16.72 -8.14
N GLN A 260 2.63 16.49 -8.29
CA GLN A 260 1.67 17.58 -8.57
C GLN A 260 1.24 18.38 -7.33
N PHE A 261 1.49 17.86 -6.12
CA PHE A 261 0.98 18.44 -4.88
C PHE A 261 2.07 18.80 -3.86
N ILE A 262 3.31 18.39 -4.12
CA ILE A 262 4.45 18.73 -3.26
C ILE A 262 4.88 20.17 -3.58
N ARG A 263 4.85 21.01 -2.56
CA ARG A 263 5.45 22.33 -2.66
C ARG A 263 6.97 22.19 -2.76
N ASP A 264 7.56 22.69 -3.85
CA ASP A 264 9.02 22.74 -4.01
C ASP A 264 9.63 23.69 -2.98
N ILE A 265 10.11 23.16 -1.87
CA ILE A 265 10.95 23.90 -0.94
C ILE A 265 12.36 23.87 -1.50
N ASN A 266 12.81 25.00 -2.04
CA ASN A 266 14.16 25.10 -2.56
C ASN A 266 15.21 25.17 -1.44
N LYS A 267 16.48 24.93 -1.79
CA LYS A 267 17.58 24.91 -0.83
C LYS A 267 17.73 26.22 -0.07
N GLN A 268 17.48 27.35 -0.72
CA GLN A 268 17.58 28.67 -0.10
C GLN A 268 16.47 28.89 0.95
N GLU A 269 15.24 28.52 0.64
CA GLU A 269 14.13 28.65 1.57
C GLU A 269 14.31 27.72 2.80
N SER A 270 14.78 26.49 2.57
CA SER A 270 15.15 25.58 3.66
C SER A 270 16.26 26.16 4.55
N TRP A 271 17.30 26.71 3.97
CA TRP A 271 18.37 27.38 4.72
C TRP A 271 17.85 28.58 5.52
N GLN A 272 17.02 29.43 4.93
CA GLN A 272 16.41 30.57 5.62
C GLN A 272 15.58 30.11 6.83
N MET A 273 14.83 29.01 6.70
CA MET A 273 14.06 28.44 7.81
C MET A 273 14.99 27.91 8.91
N GLN A 274 16.11 27.26 8.56
CA GLN A 274 17.12 26.82 9.55
C GLN A 274 17.65 27.99 10.38
N GLN A 275 18.03 29.09 9.72
CA GLN A 275 18.52 30.30 10.41
C GLN A 275 17.42 30.95 11.27
N PHE A 276 16.18 30.90 10.79
CA PHE A 276 15.05 31.44 11.52
C PHE A 276 14.72 30.60 12.76
N CYS A 277 14.77 29.27 12.67
CA CYS A 277 14.61 28.39 13.83
C CYS A 277 15.65 28.69 14.93
N GLU A 278 16.90 28.89 14.53
CA GLU A 278 17.98 29.27 15.47
C GLU A 278 17.70 30.61 16.13
N MET A 279 17.24 31.61 15.36
CA MET A 279 16.87 32.92 15.89
C MET A 279 15.72 32.81 16.90
N VAL A 280 14.67 32.05 16.59
CA VAL A 280 13.48 31.86 17.47
C VAL A 280 13.91 31.25 18.82
N VAL A 281 14.77 30.22 18.79
CA VAL A 281 15.29 29.60 20.01
C VAL A 281 16.12 30.59 20.83
N ARG A 282 16.99 31.36 20.16
CA ARG A 282 17.83 32.38 20.84
C ARG A 282 17.03 33.54 21.44
N GLU A 283 15.93 33.95 20.79
CA GLU A 283 15.05 35.01 21.31
C GLU A 283 14.31 34.59 22.60
N GLY A 284 14.08 33.30 22.79
CA GLY A 284 13.45 32.77 23.99
C GLY A 284 11.99 33.16 24.18
N LYS A 285 11.28 33.55 23.10
CA LYS A 285 9.86 33.97 23.15
C LYS A 285 8.88 32.82 22.88
N THR A 286 9.39 31.68 22.42
CA THR A 286 8.56 30.51 22.11
C THR A 286 8.35 29.62 23.32
N ASP A 287 7.17 29.02 23.44
CA ASP A 287 6.84 28.04 24.47
C ASP A 287 7.38 26.63 24.14
N CYS A 288 7.89 26.42 22.94
CA CYS A 288 8.35 25.11 22.45
C CYS A 288 9.73 25.16 21.75
N PRO A 289 10.80 25.60 22.47
CA PRO A 289 12.14 25.74 21.88
C PRO A 289 12.69 24.43 21.33
N ILE A 290 12.43 23.29 21.97
CA ILE A 290 12.84 21.97 21.49
C ILE A 290 12.28 21.67 20.08
N MET A 291 11.05 22.07 19.78
CA MET A 291 10.43 21.88 18.48
C MET A 291 11.17 22.65 17.37
N TRP A 292 11.48 23.92 17.62
CA TRP A 292 12.20 24.76 16.66
C TRP A 292 13.63 24.26 16.41
N LYS A 293 14.35 23.85 17.47
CA LYS A 293 15.70 23.31 17.35
C LYS A 293 15.70 21.95 16.64
N SER A 294 14.72 21.09 16.93
CA SER A 294 14.55 19.82 16.22
C SER A 294 14.21 20.00 14.74
N ALA A 295 13.37 21.00 14.42
CA ALA A 295 13.07 21.37 13.03
C ALA A 295 14.33 21.80 12.27
N LYS A 296 15.17 22.66 12.89
CA LYS A 296 16.45 23.06 12.32
C LYS A 296 17.32 21.84 12.01
N ALA A 297 17.56 20.99 13.01
CA ALA A 297 18.38 19.78 12.86
C ALA A 297 17.87 18.87 11.72
N TRP A 298 16.56 18.66 11.63
CA TRP A 298 15.99 17.84 10.58
C TRP A 298 16.14 18.47 9.19
N LEU A 299 15.93 19.76 9.06
CA LEU A 299 16.13 20.48 7.79
C LEU A 299 17.61 20.47 7.36
N GLU A 300 18.56 20.56 8.29
CA GLU A 300 20.00 20.41 8.03
C GLU A 300 20.34 19.02 7.52
N PHE A 301 19.77 17.97 8.15
CA PHE A 301 19.95 16.60 7.71
C PHE A 301 19.43 16.39 6.29
N LEU A 302 18.23 16.88 5.98
CA LEU A 302 17.62 16.81 4.64
C LEU A 302 18.44 17.59 3.59
N ALA A 303 19.14 18.64 4.00
CA ALA A 303 20.04 19.40 3.14
C ALA A 303 21.42 18.74 2.94
N GLY A 304 21.73 17.64 3.66
CA GLY A 304 23.00 16.93 3.62
C GLY A 304 24.05 17.41 4.63
N ASN A 305 23.72 18.36 5.52
CA ASN A 305 24.58 18.91 6.56
C ASN A 305 24.57 18.00 7.80
N GLN A 306 25.09 16.79 7.66
CA GLN A 306 24.91 15.71 8.64
C GLN A 306 25.55 16.02 10.00
N LYS A 307 26.71 16.67 10.02
CA LYS A 307 27.46 17.00 11.25
C LYS A 307 26.72 18.06 12.07
N GLU A 308 26.26 19.10 11.41
CA GLU A 308 25.49 20.19 12.01
C GLU A 308 24.17 19.63 12.56
N ALA A 309 23.47 18.82 11.78
CA ALA A 309 22.24 18.14 12.18
C ALA A 309 22.41 17.30 13.46
N ALA A 310 23.52 16.54 13.56
CA ALA A 310 23.81 15.74 14.73
C ALA A 310 24.06 16.58 15.98
N ASN A 311 24.78 17.69 15.85
CA ASN A 311 25.02 18.62 16.97
C ASN A 311 23.71 19.29 17.42
N ASP A 312 22.93 19.80 16.48
CA ASP A 312 21.71 20.54 16.77
C ASP A 312 20.61 19.65 17.35
N ILE A 313 20.51 18.38 16.93
CA ILE A 313 19.52 17.48 17.54
C ILE A 313 19.95 17.07 18.97
N LEU A 314 21.24 16.91 19.25
CA LEU A 314 21.74 16.69 20.60
C LEU A 314 21.49 17.91 21.52
N GLU A 315 21.59 19.13 21.00
CA GLU A 315 21.21 20.34 21.75
C GLU A 315 19.71 20.39 21.97
N ALA A 316 18.89 20.04 20.97
CA ALA A 316 17.44 20.03 21.07
C ALA A 316 16.95 19.12 22.21
N THR A 317 17.56 17.94 22.42
CA THR A 317 17.15 17.03 23.50
C THR A 317 17.30 17.60 24.90
N LYS A 318 18.05 18.70 25.07
CA LYS A 318 18.25 19.38 26.35
C LYS A 318 17.27 20.52 26.60
N LEU A 319 16.47 20.87 25.60
CA LEU A 319 15.52 21.98 25.67
C LEU A 319 14.17 21.55 26.24
N GLU A 320 13.44 22.55 26.76
CA GLU A 320 12.11 22.31 27.30
C GLU A 320 11.05 22.10 26.21
N GLY A 321 10.06 21.27 26.54
CA GLY A 321 8.92 20.95 25.69
C GLY A 321 8.08 19.82 26.27
N THR A 322 6.99 19.49 25.58
CA THR A 322 6.10 18.38 25.97
C THR A 322 6.82 17.03 25.83
N THR A 323 6.29 16.00 26.49
CA THR A 323 6.79 14.62 26.37
C THR A 323 6.86 14.20 24.90
N ARG A 324 5.82 14.49 24.10
CA ARG A 324 5.79 14.17 22.69
C ARG A 324 6.89 14.88 21.89
N MET A 325 7.20 16.14 22.20
CA MET A 325 8.29 16.87 21.54
C MET A 325 9.66 16.25 21.90
N LYS A 326 9.84 15.81 23.15
CA LYS A 326 11.07 15.11 23.60
C LYS A 326 11.21 13.75 22.90
N ASP A 327 10.12 12.98 22.82
CA ASP A 327 10.08 11.70 22.07
C ASP A 327 10.36 11.91 20.57
N ASN A 328 9.81 12.97 19.96
CA ASN A 328 10.09 13.31 18.58
C ASN A 328 11.58 13.68 18.35
N ALA A 329 12.17 14.47 19.24
CA ALA A 329 13.60 14.79 19.19
C ALA A 329 14.47 13.52 19.30
N ARG A 330 14.09 12.55 20.14
CA ARG A 330 14.78 11.25 20.27
C ARG A 330 14.66 10.41 18.98
N VAL A 331 13.50 10.37 18.34
CA VAL A 331 13.32 9.70 17.03
C VAL A 331 14.23 10.32 15.97
N LEU A 332 14.31 11.64 15.90
CA LEU A 332 15.20 12.33 14.96
C LEU A 332 16.67 12.06 15.28
N LEU A 333 17.06 12.07 16.56
CA LEU A 333 18.41 11.73 17.01
C LEU A 333 18.78 10.31 16.59
N LEU A 334 17.90 9.33 16.83
CA LEU A 334 18.09 7.95 16.40
C LEU A 334 18.32 7.87 14.89
N TYR A 335 17.45 8.51 14.10
CA TYR A 335 17.54 8.43 12.64
C TYR A 335 18.83 9.09 12.11
N ILE A 336 19.16 10.29 12.59
CA ILE A 336 20.36 11.06 12.20
C ILE A 336 21.62 10.29 12.59
N THR A 337 21.67 9.73 13.81
CA THR A 337 22.79 8.92 14.30
C THR A 337 22.96 7.66 13.47
N ALA A 338 21.88 6.91 13.25
CA ALA A 338 21.92 5.67 12.50
C ALA A 338 22.34 5.88 11.04
N ALA A 339 21.88 6.97 10.40
CA ALA A 339 22.24 7.28 9.02
C ALA A 339 23.75 7.59 8.83
N GLN A 340 24.44 8.03 9.88
CA GLN A 340 25.87 8.36 9.85
C GLN A 340 26.76 7.23 10.40
N ALA A 341 26.19 6.33 11.19
CA ALA A 341 26.94 5.24 11.83
C ALA A 341 27.40 4.20 10.80
N LYS A 342 28.51 3.55 11.11
CA LYS A 342 28.93 2.32 10.43
C LYS A 342 28.50 1.12 11.28
N PRO A 343 28.14 -0.02 10.67
CA PRO A 343 27.85 -1.24 11.40
C PRO A 343 29.03 -1.61 12.34
N SER A 344 28.75 -1.71 13.63
CA SER A 344 29.71 -2.06 14.68
C SER A 344 28.96 -2.59 15.90
N GLU A 345 29.64 -3.29 16.81
CA GLU A 345 29.02 -3.80 18.03
C GLU A 345 28.43 -2.67 18.89
N ALA A 346 29.15 -1.55 19.02
CA ALA A 346 28.65 -0.38 19.75
C ALA A 346 27.42 0.25 19.10
N PHE A 347 27.34 0.24 17.76
CA PHE A 347 26.15 0.67 17.05
C PHE A 347 25.00 -0.32 17.22
N ASP A 348 25.27 -1.63 17.16
CA ASP A 348 24.27 -2.69 17.37
C ASP A 348 23.66 -2.58 18.78
N ASP A 349 24.46 -2.28 19.80
CA ASP A 349 23.99 -2.08 21.18
C ASP A 349 23.08 -0.84 21.29
N TYR A 350 23.55 0.30 20.77
CA TYR A 350 22.76 1.53 20.72
C TYR A 350 21.43 1.33 19.98
N LEU A 351 21.50 0.74 18.78
CA LEU A 351 20.32 0.47 17.95
C LEU A 351 19.31 -0.41 18.69
N THR A 352 19.80 -1.42 19.42
CA THR A 352 18.93 -2.32 20.19
C THR A 352 18.14 -1.58 21.27
N ASP A 353 18.81 -0.69 22.03
CA ASP A 353 18.15 0.10 23.07
C ASP A 353 17.08 1.03 22.48
N GLU A 354 17.37 1.64 21.34
CA GLU A 354 16.42 2.52 20.67
C GLU A 354 15.24 1.75 20.03
N LEU A 355 15.46 0.55 19.47
CA LEU A 355 14.39 -0.30 18.95
C LEU A 355 13.47 -0.80 20.07
N GLN A 356 14.03 -1.17 21.22
CA GLN A 356 13.23 -1.53 22.41
C GLN A 356 12.36 -0.37 22.88
N TRP A 357 12.95 0.84 22.93
CA TRP A 357 12.22 2.04 23.28
C TRP A 357 11.09 2.36 22.27
N LEU A 358 11.38 2.27 20.95
CA LEU A 358 10.37 2.46 19.90
C LEU A 358 9.19 1.49 20.07
N LYS A 359 9.48 0.20 20.32
CA LYS A 359 8.46 -0.82 20.53
C LYS A 359 7.60 -0.51 21.77
N GLN A 360 8.23 -0.12 22.88
CA GLN A 360 7.50 0.30 24.09
C GLN A 360 6.57 1.49 23.77
N LYS A 361 7.05 2.48 23.03
CA LYS A 361 6.25 3.65 22.63
C LYS A 361 5.09 3.30 21.69
N GLN A 362 5.27 2.35 20.79
CA GLN A 362 4.18 1.82 19.95
C GLN A 362 3.06 1.21 20.80
N GLU A 363 3.42 0.46 21.85
CA GLU A 363 2.46 -0.16 22.78
C GLU A 363 1.76 0.89 23.64
N GLU A 364 2.46 1.94 24.11
CA GLU A 364 1.92 3.00 24.95
C GLU A 364 0.94 3.93 24.21
N GLU A 365 1.30 4.38 23.01
CA GLU A 365 0.51 5.39 22.30
C GLU A 365 -0.54 4.81 21.34
N GLY A 366 -0.38 3.56 20.89
CA GLY A 366 -1.29 2.91 19.93
C GLY A 366 -1.40 3.61 18.56
N GLY A 367 -0.46 4.51 18.24
CA GLY A 367 -0.48 5.36 17.04
C GLY A 367 0.54 4.91 15.99
N TYR A 368 0.39 5.46 14.78
CA TYR A 368 1.25 5.10 13.64
C TYR A 368 2.62 5.81 13.62
N PHE A 369 2.90 6.75 14.53
CA PHE A 369 4.13 7.54 14.46
C PHE A 369 5.38 6.70 14.73
N PHE A 370 5.43 5.99 15.84
CA PHE A 370 6.63 5.23 16.22
C PHE A 370 6.84 4.03 15.31
N SER A 371 5.76 3.35 14.90
CA SER A 371 5.84 2.28 13.90
C SER A 371 6.28 2.80 12.53
N GLY A 372 5.81 3.98 12.14
CA GLY A 372 6.25 4.67 10.93
C GLY A 372 7.72 5.09 10.98
N ALA A 373 8.18 5.57 12.14
CA ALA A 373 9.60 5.91 12.36
C ALA A 373 10.51 4.68 12.28
N GLU A 374 10.12 3.56 12.90
CA GLU A 374 10.82 2.28 12.79
C GLU A 374 10.86 1.79 11.33
N ASN A 375 9.72 1.85 10.63
CA ASN A 375 9.61 1.48 9.23
C ASN A 375 10.55 2.32 8.35
N ARG A 376 10.54 3.64 8.52
CA ARG A 376 11.42 4.53 7.76
C ARG A 376 12.90 4.30 8.10
N LEU A 377 13.25 4.12 9.38
CA LEU A 377 14.61 3.77 9.81
C LEU A 377 15.06 2.48 9.12
N THR A 378 14.24 1.46 9.17
CA THR A 378 14.54 0.16 8.56
C THR A 378 14.75 0.29 7.05
N ASN A 379 13.82 0.89 6.34
CA ASN A 379 13.85 0.96 4.87
C ASN A 379 14.93 1.88 4.33
N LYS A 380 15.13 3.04 4.94
CA LYS A 380 16.03 4.08 4.41
C LYS A 380 17.44 4.01 4.98
N VAL A 381 17.64 3.37 6.13
CA VAL A 381 18.92 3.32 6.81
C VAL A 381 19.43 1.88 6.98
N LEU A 382 18.69 1.02 7.69
CA LEU A 382 19.20 -0.31 8.06
C LEU A 382 19.31 -1.25 6.85
N VAL A 383 18.35 -1.26 5.95
CA VAL A 383 18.39 -2.07 4.70
C VAL A 383 19.62 -1.71 3.85
N PRO A 384 19.92 -0.44 3.54
CA PRO A 384 21.18 -0.07 2.89
C PRO A 384 22.45 -0.46 3.67
N HIS A 385 22.46 -0.28 4.99
CA HIS A 385 23.62 -0.60 5.85
C HIS A 385 23.99 -2.09 5.80
N TYR A 386 23.01 -2.97 5.86
CA TYR A 386 23.23 -4.41 5.95
C TYR A 386 23.09 -5.15 4.62
N ARG A 387 22.98 -4.41 3.50
CA ARG A 387 22.81 -5.01 2.14
C ARG A 387 23.89 -6.03 1.78
N SER A 388 25.13 -5.86 2.26
CA SER A 388 26.23 -6.79 2.02
C SER A 388 26.17 -8.05 2.88
N ASN A 389 25.32 -8.10 3.91
CA ASN A 389 25.10 -9.26 4.78
C ASN A 389 23.67 -9.77 4.65
N PRO A 390 23.40 -10.71 3.71
CA PRO A 390 22.04 -11.17 3.43
C PRO A 390 21.32 -11.77 4.63
N VAL A 391 22.04 -12.43 5.55
CA VAL A 391 21.47 -13.04 6.75
C VAL A 391 21.00 -11.97 7.74
N ARG A 392 21.82 -10.97 7.99
CA ARG A 392 21.49 -9.85 8.88
C ARG A 392 20.36 -9.01 8.28
N LEU A 393 20.42 -8.77 6.98
CA LEU A 393 19.37 -8.08 6.24
C LEU A 393 18.03 -8.78 6.38
N ALA A 394 17.98 -10.11 6.19
CA ALA A 394 16.77 -10.91 6.36
C ALA A 394 16.24 -10.79 7.79
N ALA A 395 17.11 -10.94 8.80
CA ALA A 395 16.72 -10.84 10.20
C ALA A 395 16.12 -9.46 10.54
N ILE A 396 16.71 -8.38 10.05
CA ILE A 396 16.19 -7.01 10.26
C ILE A 396 14.84 -6.83 9.59
N CYS A 397 14.71 -7.19 8.31
CA CYS A 397 13.45 -6.99 7.58
C CYS A 397 12.28 -7.81 8.15
N LEU A 398 12.55 -9.01 8.64
CA LEU A 398 11.52 -9.90 9.19
C LEU A 398 11.19 -9.57 10.65
N ALA A 399 12.18 -9.26 11.49
CA ALA A 399 11.98 -8.99 12.90
C ALA A 399 11.31 -7.63 13.15
N LEU A 400 11.61 -6.61 12.32
CA LEU A 400 11.04 -5.28 12.44
C LEU A 400 9.74 -5.12 11.62
N TYR A 401 9.28 -6.18 10.96
CA TYR A 401 8.05 -6.23 10.16
C TYR A 401 7.84 -4.98 9.29
N SER A 402 8.89 -4.56 8.61
CA SER A 402 8.88 -3.31 7.85
C SER A 402 8.07 -3.45 6.56
N ALA A 403 6.83 -3.00 6.59
CA ALA A 403 6.03 -2.86 5.39
C ALA A 403 6.75 -1.95 4.40
N GLY A 404 7.03 -2.46 3.19
CA GLY A 404 7.66 -1.67 2.12
C GLY A 404 9.17 -1.81 1.98
N CYS A 405 9.88 -2.62 2.80
CA CYS A 405 11.27 -2.94 2.52
C CYS A 405 11.46 -3.74 1.22
N GLY A 406 10.36 -4.27 0.66
CA GLY A 406 10.39 -5.09 -0.55
C GLY A 406 11.24 -6.36 -0.39
N PHE A 407 11.54 -6.74 0.85
CA PHE A 407 12.32 -7.92 1.14
C PHE A 407 11.41 -9.15 1.14
N ASP A 408 11.82 -10.13 0.37
CA ASP A 408 11.21 -11.43 0.31
C ASP A 408 12.33 -12.48 0.49
N LEU A 409 12.16 -13.38 1.44
CA LEU A 409 13.09 -14.51 1.69
C LEU A 409 13.37 -15.31 0.41
N ASP A 410 12.41 -15.33 -0.51
CA ASP A 410 12.56 -15.99 -1.79
C ASP A 410 13.61 -15.31 -2.70
N THR A 411 13.96 -14.04 -2.44
CA THR A 411 15.03 -13.34 -3.18
C THR A 411 16.44 -13.76 -2.76
N LEU A 412 16.62 -14.34 -1.58
CA LEU A 412 17.90 -14.89 -1.15
C LEU A 412 18.32 -16.08 -2.04
N ASN A 413 19.60 -16.23 -2.30
CA ASN A 413 20.09 -17.48 -2.87
C ASN A 413 20.02 -18.61 -1.84
N VAL A 414 20.09 -19.87 -2.32
CA VAL A 414 19.93 -21.06 -1.47
C VAL A 414 20.90 -21.06 -0.28
N SER A 415 22.18 -20.75 -0.52
CA SER A 415 23.21 -20.75 0.54
C SER A 415 22.93 -19.70 1.62
N SER A 416 22.43 -18.51 1.23
CA SER A 416 22.05 -17.46 2.20
C SER A 416 20.79 -17.88 2.98
N THR A 417 19.85 -18.60 2.36
CA THR A 417 18.67 -19.13 3.05
C THR A 417 19.04 -20.22 4.07
N GLU A 418 19.96 -21.13 3.71
CA GLU A 418 20.53 -22.13 4.65
C GLU A 418 21.24 -21.48 5.84
N LYS A 419 22.06 -20.45 5.58
CA LYS A 419 22.73 -19.67 6.63
C LYS A 419 21.71 -18.93 7.50
N PHE A 420 20.61 -18.46 6.93
CA PHE A 420 19.56 -17.80 7.69
C PHE A 420 18.83 -18.80 8.59
N LEU A 421 18.51 -20.00 8.11
CA LEU A 421 17.96 -21.07 8.94
C LEU A 421 18.93 -21.46 10.09
N TYR A 422 20.22 -21.57 9.81
CA TYR A 422 21.23 -21.79 10.86
C TYR A 422 21.26 -20.64 11.87
N TYR A 423 21.18 -19.39 11.40
CA TYR A 423 21.13 -18.20 12.25
C TYR A 423 19.91 -18.22 13.17
N THR A 424 18.73 -18.58 12.69
CA THR A 424 17.51 -18.64 13.53
C THR A 424 17.64 -19.67 14.65
N ASN A 425 18.32 -20.78 14.41
CA ASN A 425 18.46 -21.92 15.32
C ASN A 425 19.69 -21.85 16.26
N THR A 426 20.52 -20.82 16.15
CA THR A 426 21.70 -20.65 17.02
C THR A 426 21.47 -19.51 18.01
N PRO A 427 22.15 -19.50 19.20
CA PRO A 427 22.09 -18.36 20.10
C PRO A 427 22.57 -17.07 19.45
N GLY A 428 22.01 -15.93 19.86
CA GLY A 428 22.45 -14.62 19.38
C GLY A 428 23.83 -14.25 19.91
N ASN A 429 24.73 -13.78 19.04
CA ASN A 429 26.11 -13.46 19.38
C ASN A 429 26.24 -12.11 20.10
N ASN A 430 25.41 -11.12 19.79
CA ASN A 430 25.37 -9.81 20.40
C ASN A 430 23.95 -9.40 20.80
N LYS A 431 23.79 -8.20 21.34
CA LYS A 431 22.52 -7.67 21.84
C LYS A 431 21.48 -7.55 20.72
N LEU A 432 21.88 -7.06 19.54
CA LEU A 432 21.00 -6.93 18.39
C LEU A 432 20.55 -8.30 17.85
N ASP A 433 21.43 -9.30 17.76
CA ASP A 433 21.03 -10.66 17.35
C ASP A 433 19.99 -11.24 18.28
N LYS A 434 20.17 -11.07 19.58
CA LYS A 434 19.20 -11.56 20.57
C LYS A 434 17.84 -10.88 20.40
N TYR A 435 17.84 -9.57 20.19
CA TYR A 435 16.62 -8.79 19.95
C TYR A 435 15.91 -9.23 18.65
N LEU A 436 16.65 -9.31 17.54
CA LEU A 436 16.07 -9.71 16.26
C LEU A 436 15.48 -11.12 16.34
N LYS A 437 16.19 -12.08 16.90
CA LYS A 437 15.71 -13.46 17.05
C LYS A 437 14.47 -13.57 17.93
N ALA A 438 14.37 -12.78 18.99
CA ALA A 438 13.19 -12.74 19.86
C ALA A 438 11.94 -12.18 19.15
N ASN A 439 12.13 -11.44 18.05
CA ASN A 439 11.05 -10.85 17.24
C ASN A 439 10.87 -11.52 15.87
N LEU A 440 11.62 -12.59 15.56
CA LEU A 440 11.38 -13.38 14.37
C LEU A 440 10.19 -14.32 14.59
N HIS A 441 9.28 -14.36 13.62
CA HIS A 441 8.09 -15.22 13.62
C HIS A 441 8.18 -16.34 12.58
N GLU A 442 9.34 -16.50 11.92
CA GLU A 442 9.55 -17.51 10.90
C GLU A 442 9.64 -18.91 11.50
N ASN A 443 8.98 -19.85 10.85
CA ASN A 443 8.97 -21.26 11.24
C ASN A 443 10.04 -22.01 10.46
N ASP A 444 10.81 -22.88 11.12
CA ASP A 444 11.83 -23.71 10.50
C ASP A 444 11.32 -24.58 9.35
N THR A 445 10.05 -25.01 9.44
CA THR A 445 9.41 -25.78 8.36
C THR A 445 9.22 -24.92 7.11
N VAL A 446 8.87 -23.64 7.26
CA VAL A 446 8.76 -22.68 6.14
C VAL A 446 10.12 -22.48 5.46
N LEU A 447 11.16 -22.27 6.25
CA LEU A 447 12.52 -22.10 5.73
C LEU A 447 13.05 -23.37 5.07
N SER A 448 12.80 -24.52 5.66
CA SER A 448 13.21 -25.82 5.10
C SER A 448 12.53 -26.12 3.77
N GLU A 449 11.21 -25.86 3.70
CA GLU A 449 10.44 -26.00 2.45
C GLU A 449 10.93 -25.02 1.38
N LEU A 450 11.19 -23.77 1.74
CA LEU A 450 11.73 -22.76 0.83
C LEU A 450 13.12 -23.18 0.30
N ILE A 451 14.02 -23.71 1.14
CA ILE A 451 15.33 -24.21 0.72
C ILE A 451 15.16 -25.36 -0.27
N GLY A 452 14.29 -26.33 0.04
CA GLY A 452 13.96 -27.42 -0.87
C GLY A 452 13.46 -26.91 -2.23
N THR A 453 12.54 -25.94 -2.23
CA THR A 453 12.02 -25.31 -3.43
C THR A 453 13.10 -24.57 -4.23
N LYS A 454 14.04 -23.89 -3.55
CA LYS A 454 15.18 -23.23 -4.23
C LYS A 454 16.11 -24.26 -4.90
N TYR A 455 16.35 -25.42 -4.29
CA TYR A 455 17.08 -26.51 -4.93
C TYR A 455 16.32 -27.08 -6.13
N MET A 456 14.99 -27.14 -6.10
CA MET A 456 14.18 -27.50 -7.29
C MET A 456 14.46 -26.55 -8.47
N ARG A 457 14.48 -25.24 -8.21
CA ARG A 457 14.75 -24.20 -9.24
C ARG A 457 16.15 -24.29 -9.85
N LEU A 458 17.06 -24.98 -9.17
CA LEU A 458 18.42 -25.28 -9.63
C LEU A 458 18.56 -26.66 -10.28
N CYS A 459 17.48 -27.42 -10.41
CA CYS A 459 17.47 -28.84 -10.84
C CYS A 459 18.40 -29.72 -9.98
N GLN A 460 18.62 -29.39 -8.72
CA GLN A 460 19.40 -30.18 -7.77
C GLN A 460 18.47 -31.09 -6.97
N TRP A 461 17.90 -32.07 -7.66
CA TRP A 461 16.81 -32.93 -7.15
C TRP A 461 17.17 -33.66 -5.87
N ASP A 462 18.39 -34.22 -5.76
CA ASP A 462 18.86 -34.91 -4.56
C ASP A 462 18.76 -34.04 -3.32
N LYS A 463 19.23 -32.79 -3.43
CA LYS A 463 19.20 -31.84 -2.32
C LYS A 463 17.77 -31.36 -2.03
N ALA A 464 16.97 -31.12 -3.07
CA ALA A 464 15.57 -30.77 -2.91
C ALA A 464 14.82 -31.86 -2.14
N ILE A 465 15.01 -33.14 -2.50
CA ILE A 465 14.42 -34.31 -1.81
C ILE A 465 14.84 -34.34 -0.35
N GLN A 466 16.13 -34.12 -0.05
CA GLN A 466 16.62 -34.08 1.34
C GLN A 466 15.88 -33.10 2.22
N TRP A 467 15.61 -31.89 1.71
CA TRP A 467 14.91 -30.83 2.44
C TRP A 467 13.40 -31.05 2.50
N LEU A 468 12.78 -31.57 1.42
CA LEU A 468 11.33 -31.68 1.32
C LEU A 468 10.76 -32.95 1.97
N LYS A 469 11.55 -34.01 2.17
CA LYS A 469 11.06 -35.31 2.68
C LYS A 469 10.46 -35.24 4.08
N ASP A 470 10.94 -34.31 4.90
CA ASP A 470 10.54 -34.15 6.31
C ASP A 470 9.47 -33.06 6.49
N ILE A 471 9.01 -32.39 5.40
CA ILE A 471 7.93 -31.42 5.45
C ILE A 471 6.59 -32.15 5.62
N PRO A 472 5.86 -31.88 6.73
CA PRO A 472 4.58 -32.55 6.97
C PRO A 472 3.53 -32.11 5.94
N VAL A 473 2.68 -33.03 5.53
CA VAL A 473 1.57 -32.73 4.59
C VAL A 473 0.61 -31.68 5.18
N GLY A 474 0.40 -31.68 6.50
CA GLY A 474 -0.39 -30.67 7.21
C GLY A 474 0.09 -29.24 6.98
N PHE A 475 1.41 -29.02 6.82
CA PHE A 475 1.99 -27.73 6.49
C PHE A 475 1.39 -27.13 5.21
N TYR A 476 1.26 -27.92 4.16
CA TYR A 476 0.68 -27.45 2.89
C TYR A 476 -0.81 -27.15 3.02
N ASN A 477 -1.54 -27.86 3.87
CA ASN A 477 -2.96 -27.61 4.10
C ASN A 477 -3.23 -26.33 4.90
N GLU A 478 -2.40 -26.01 5.88
CA GLU A 478 -2.58 -24.88 6.78
C GLU A 478 -1.95 -23.60 6.23
N TYR A 479 -0.69 -23.69 5.82
CA TYR A 479 0.09 -22.53 5.42
C TYR A 479 -0.27 -22.06 4.01
N ARG A 480 -0.35 -23.01 3.06
CA ARG A 480 -0.60 -22.71 1.65
C ARG A 480 -2.08 -22.54 1.29
N SER A 481 -3.01 -23.04 2.08
CA SER A 481 -4.45 -22.93 1.81
C SER A 481 -4.96 -21.48 1.81
N ARG A 482 -4.28 -20.55 2.49
CA ARG A 482 -4.66 -19.15 2.53
C ARG A 482 -4.41 -18.42 1.21
N GLU A 483 -3.35 -18.74 0.50
CA GLU A 483 -2.98 -18.13 -0.78
C GLU A 483 -3.64 -18.80 -1.98
N TYR A 484 -3.92 -20.10 -1.90
CA TYR A 484 -4.56 -20.88 -2.97
C TYR A 484 -6.08 -20.92 -2.92
N ARG A 485 -6.74 -20.18 -2.05
CA ARG A 485 -8.23 -20.10 -1.95
C ARG A 485 -8.93 -19.75 -3.26
N TYR A 486 -8.22 -19.19 -4.23
CA TYR A 486 -8.77 -18.81 -5.53
C TYR A 486 -8.75 -19.95 -6.57
N TYR A 487 -8.06 -21.06 -6.29
CA TYR A 487 -7.93 -22.17 -7.22
C TYR A 487 -8.54 -23.43 -6.60
N SER A 488 -9.84 -23.61 -6.78
CA SER A 488 -10.55 -24.81 -6.32
C SER A 488 -10.11 -26.10 -7.02
N VAL A 489 -9.36 -25.98 -8.13
CA VAL A 489 -8.91 -27.10 -8.95
C VAL A 489 -7.52 -26.80 -9.50
N LEU A 490 -6.52 -27.62 -9.17
CA LEU A 490 -5.15 -27.52 -9.70
C LEU A 490 -4.97 -28.46 -10.89
N ARG A 491 -4.28 -27.99 -11.94
CA ARG A 491 -3.87 -28.86 -13.05
C ARG A 491 -2.74 -29.77 -12.60
N LYS A 492 -2.79 -31.05 -13.04
CA LYS A 492 -1.70 -31.99 -12.79
C LYS A 492 -0.47 -31.61 -13.61
N TYR A 493 0.70 -31.64 -12.99
CA TYR A 493 1.97 -31.36 -13.67
C TYR A 493 2.36 -32.42 -14.72
N THR A 494 1.65 -33.56 -14.74
CA THR A 494 1.83 -34.64 -15.73
C THR A 494 1.08 -34.39 -17.05
N VAL A 495 0.22 -33.35 -17.11
CA VAL A 495 -0.63 -33.05 -18.28
C VAL A 495 -0.03 -31.91 -19.09
N GLU A 496 -0.09 -32.02 -20.40
CA GLU A 496 0.47 -31.05 -21.35
C GLU A 496 -0.11 -29.63 -21.13
N PRO A 497 0.71 -28.60 -20.88
CA PRO A 497 0.21 -27.23 -20.64
C PRO A 497 -0.34 -26.56 -21.92
N TRP A 498 0.10 -27.00 -23.09
CA TRP A 498 -0.33 -26.47 -24.41
C TRP A 498 -1.70 -26.96 -24.87
N ILE A 499 -2.30 -27.93 -24.16
CA ILE A 499 -3.70 -28.33 -24.41
C ILE A 499 -4.61 -27.46 -23.58
N LYS A 500 -5.54 -26.72 -24.22
CA LYS A 500 -6.47 -25.84 -23.50
C LYS A 500 -7.35 -26.63 -22.52
N ARG A 501 -7.66 -26.02 -21.37
CA ARG A 501 -8.46 -26.61 -20.28
C ARG A 501 -9.76 -27.23 -20.75
N GLN A 502 -10.47 -26.56 -21.65
CA GLN A 502 -11.78 -26.98 -22.18
C GLN A 502 -11.75 -28.26 -23.01
N TRP A 503 -10.56 -28.73 -23.43
CA TRP A 503 -10.39 -29.94 -24.21
C TRP A 503 -9.84 -31.13 -23.43
N LEU A 504 -9.66 -30.93 -22.11
CA LEU A 504 -9.18 -31.96 -21.21
C LEU A 504 -10.36 -32.63 -20.51
N ASN A 505 -10.28 -33.96 -20.37
CA ASN A 505 -11.19 -34.67 -19.47
C ASN A 505 -10.92 -34.25 -18.02
N SER A 506 -11.96 -33.74 -17.34
CA SER A 506 -11.83 -33.18 -16.01
C SER A 506 -11.25 -34.13 -14.97
N ASP A 507 -11.52 -35.45 -15.11
CA ASP A 507 -11.13 -36.44 -14.11
C ASP A 507 -9.66 -36.87 -14.23
N GLU A 508 -9.07 -36.72 -15.40
CA GLU A 508 -7.68 -37.08 -15.65
C GLU A 508 -6.71 -35.89 -15.48
N ALA A 509 -7.16 -34.69 -15.78
CA ALA A 509 -6.29 -33.52 -15.89
C ALA A 509 -6.21 -32.67 -14.61
N TRP A 510 -7.14 -32.86 -13.66
CA TRP A 510 -7.27 -31.99 -12.52
C TRP A 510 -7.15 -32.73 -11.19
N GLU A 511 -6.44 -32.13 -10.23
CA GLU A 511 -6.53 -32.53 -8.84
C GLU A 511 -7.83 -31.95 -8.27
N LYS A 512 -8.80 -32.82 -7.96
CA LYS A 512 -10.05 -32.45 -7.28
C LYS A 512 -9.79 -32.35 -5.79
N ASP A 513 -10.44 -31.38 -5.13
CA ASP A 513 -10.26 -31.09 -3.71
C ASP A 513 -8.79 -30.83 -3.35
N VAL A 514 -8.38 -29.58 -3.43
CA VAL A 514 -7.02 -29.10 -3.14
C VAL A 514 -6.70 -29.19 -1.63
N LYS A 515 -7.00 -30.32 -1.01
CA LYS A 515 -6.31 -30.72 0.21
C LYS A 515 -5.06 -31.46 -0.22
N TRP A 516 -3.94 -30.85 0.07
CA TRP A 516 -2.65 -31.48 -0.21
C TRP A 516 -2.47 -32.68 0.71
N TRP A 517 -3.09 -33.82 0.35
CA TRP A 517 -2.95 -35.10 1.10
C TRP A 517 -1.61 -35.77 0.89
N LYS A 518 -0.74 -35.20 0.03
CA LYS A 518 0.63 -35.69 -0.24
C LYS A 518 1.54 -34.50 -0.53
N ASN A 519 2.83 -34.70 -0.37
CA ASN A 519 3.83 -33.68 -0.69
C ASN A 519 4.12 -33.70 -2.21
N LEU A 520 3.35 -32.92 -2.98
CA LEU A 520 3.47 -32.86 -4.44
C LEU A 520 4.84 -32.34 -4.92
N LYS A 521 5.50 -31.46 -4.16
CA LYS A 521 6.86 -31.01 -4.50
C LYS A 521 7.87 -32.15 -4.37
N LEU A 522 7.77 -32.93 -3.32
CA LEU A 522 8.62 -34.12 -3.13
C LEU A 522 8.40 -35.16 -4.22
N ASP A 523 7.14 -35.46 -4.56
CA ASP A 523 6.80 -36.39 -5.63
C ASP A 523 7.37 -35.90 -6.97
N PHE A 524 7.16 -34.61 -7.31
CA PHE A 524 7.72 -33.99 -8.50
C PHE A 524 9.25 -34.13 -8.56
N CYS A 525 9.96 -33.87 -7.45
CA CYS A 525 11.42 -34.01 -7.39
C CYS A 525 11.88 -35.45 -7.65
N LYS A 526 11.22 -36.45 -7.03
CA LYS A 526 11.55 -37.86 -7.22
C LYS A 526 11.32 -38.32 -8.66
N GLU A 527 10.24 -37.89 -9.27
CA GLU A 527 9.92 -38.19 -10.66
C GLU A 527 10.92 -37.52 -11.62
N MET A 528 11.27 -36.24 -11.41
CA MET A 528 12.28 -35.56 -12.19
C MET A 528 13.66 -36.22 -12.08
N GLN A 529 14.09 -36.54 -10.84
CA GLN A 529 15.35 -37.24 -10.60
C GLN A 529 15.40 -38.58 -11.35
N MET A 530 14.33 -39.39 -11.28
CA MET A 530 14.22 -40.65 -11.99
C MET A 530 14.26 -40.48 -13.51
N MET A 531 13.50 -39.49 -14.02
CA MET A 531 13.39 -39.27 -15.47
C MET A 531 14.69 -38.76 -16.07
N GLU A 532 15.34 -37.79 -15.45
CA GLU A 532 16.62 -37.25 -15.91
C GLU A 532 17.75 -38.29 -15.74
N GLY A 533 17.84 -38.92 -14.57
CA GLY A 533 18.89 -39.90 -14.27
C GLY A 533 18.84 -41.17 -15.14
N SER A 534 17.67 -41.47 -15.70
CA SER A 534 17.53 -42.65 -16.61
C SER A 534 17.57 -42.25 -18.09
N LEU A 535 17.71 -40.99 -18.45
CA LEU A 535 17.59 -40.52 -19.84
C LEU A 535 18.67 -41.15 -20.75
N ASP A 536 19.92 -41.19 -20.28
CA ASP A 536 21.06 -41.72 -21.05
C ASP A 536 21.01 -43.27 -21.20
N LEU A 537 20.18 -43.93 -20.44
CA LEU A 537 19.98 -45.40 -20.54
C LEU A 537 18.95 -45.77 -21.60
N LEU A 538 18.20 -44.81 -22.12
CA LEU A 538 17.13 -45.02 -23.08
C LEU A 538 17.59 -44.77 -24.52
N LYS A 539 16.97 -45.43 -25.49
CA LYS A 539 17.22 -45.27 -26.93
C LYS A 539 15.91 -45.31 -27.71
N GLY A 540 15.90 -44.73 -28.90
CA GLY A 540 14.78 -44.73 -29.83
C GLY A 540 13.49 -44.18 -29.23
N LYS A 541 12.36 -44.86 -29.48
CA LYS A 541 11.04 -44.39 -29.03
C LYS A 541 10.93 -44.16 -27.51
N ALA A 542 11.61 -44.97 -26.70
CA ALA A 542 11.59 -44.80 -25.26
C ALA A 542 12.33 -43.54 -24.80
N TYR A 543 13.45 -43.21 -25.45
CA TYR A 543 14.17 -41.96 -25.23
C TYR A 543 13.32 -40.75 -25.66
N ASP A 544 12.74 -40.82 -26.86
CA ASP A 544 11.92 -39.74 -27.41
C ASP A 544 10.70 -39.44 -26.50
N GLN A 545 10.01 -40.47 -26.04
CA GLN A 545 8.88 -40.35 -25.12
C GLN A 545 9.31 -39.78 -23.75
N ARG A 546 10.50 -40.16 -23.24
CA ARG A 546 11.03 -39.62 -22.00
C ARG A 546 11.37 -38.14 -22.15
N CYS A 547 11.95 -37.71 -23.28
CA CYS A 547 12.18 -36.30 -23.57
C CYS A 547 10.85 -35.51 -23.59
N TYR A 548 9.82 -36.08 -24.23
CA TYR A 548 8.51 -35.45 -24.25
C TYR A 548 7.90 -35.27 -22.83
N ASN A 549 7.97 -36.35 -22.02
CA ASN A 549 7.47 -36.28 -20.65
C ASN A 549 8.23 -35.26 -19.80
N LEU A 550 9.57 -35.21 -19.89
CA LEU A 550 10.38 -34.19 -19.23
C LEU A 550 9.99 -32.78 -19.67
N ALA A 551 9.70 -32.59 -20.95
CA ALA A 551 9.25 -31.30 -21.47
C ALA A 551 7.94 -30.85 -20.87
N VAL A 552 6.97 -31.77 -20.67
CA VAL A 552 5.70 -31.48 -20.01
C VAL A 552 5.94 -31.01 -18.58
N TYR A 553 6.75 -31.73 -17.80
CA TYR A 553 7.04 -31.40 -16.42
C TYR A 553 7.75 -30.05 -16.28
N TYR A 554 8.77 -29.80 -17.11
CA TYR A 554 9.45 -28.50 -17.14
C TYR A 554 8.52 -27.36 -17.52
N ALA A 555 7.70 -27.54 -18.55
CA ALA A 555 6.77 -26.51 -18.99
C ALA A 555 5.72 -26.20 -17.93
N GLN A 556 5.17 -27.22 -17.25
CA GLN A 556 4.21 -27.04 -16.18
C GLN A 556 4.79 -26.31 -14.98
N ALA A 557 6.03 -26.61 -14.60
CA ALA A 557 6.70 -26.00 -13.45
C ALA A 557 7.43 -24.69 -13.81
N SER A 558 7.38 -24.23 -15.07
CA SER A 558 7.97 -22.93 -15.48
C SER A 558 7.22 -21.76 -14.86
N VAL A 559 7.84 -20.57 -14.89
CA VAL A 559 7.25 -19.33 -14.35
C VAL A 559 5.86 -19.05 -14.96
N HIS A 560 5.65 -19.41 -16.21
CA HIS A 560 4.39 -19.20 -16.94
C HIS A 560 3.52 -20.46 -17.07
N GLY A 561 3.98 -21.59 -16.53
CA GLY A 561 3.23 -22.85 -16.50
C GLY A 561 2.03 -22.81 -15.55
N ASP A 562 1.11 -23.78 -15.71
CA ASP A 562 -0.07 -23.89 -14.85
C ASP A 562 0.28 -24.36 -13.42
N CYS A 563 1.42 -25.09 -13.27
CA CYS A 563 1.93 -25.60 -11.98
C CYS A 563 3.09 -24.74 -11.43
N TRP A 564 3.13 -23.45 -11.76
CA TRP A 564 4.11 -22.48 -11.24
C TRP A 564 4.26 -22.54 -9.70
N TRP A 565 3.19 -22.87 -8.98
CA TRP A 565 3.12 -23.02 -7.53
C TRP A 565 4.06 -24.10 -6.96
N LEU A 566 4.54 -25.03 -7.77
CA LEU A 566 5.61 -25.96 -7.37
C LEU A 566 6.91 -25.21 -7.04
N MET A 567 7.15 -24.10 -7.72
CA MET A 567 8.41 -23.36 -7.69
C MET A 567 8.33 -22.04 -6.93
N ARG A 568 7.14 -21.47 -6.73
CA ARG A 568 6.95 -20.12 -6.16
C ARG A 568 5.71 -20.06 -5.29
N ASP A 569 5.73 -19.16 -4.33
CA ASP A 569 4.59 -18.90 -3.43
C ASP A 569 3.61 -17.93 -4.04
N TYR A 570 4.11 -17.01 -4.85
CA TYR A 570 3.34 -15.96 -5.52
C TYR A 570 3.74 -15.87 -6.99
N LYS A 571 2.78 -15.53 -7.85
CA LYS A 571 2.99 -15.25 -9.28
C LYS A 571 2.46 -13.86 -9.62
N GLY A 572 3.35 -12.97 -9.99
CA GLY A 572 3.03 -11.69 -10.60
C GLY A 572 2.85 -11.81 -12.11
N ALA A 573 2.11 -10.87 -12.71
CA ALA A 573 1.91 -10.84 -14.17
C ALA A 573 3.22 -10.64 -14.95
N TYR A 574 4.25 -10.09 -14.31
CA TYR A 574 5.54 -9.73 -14.90
C TYR A 574 6.72 -10.55 -14.36
N ASP A 575 6.43 -11.68 -13.69
CA ASP A 575 7.48 -12.52 -13.15
C ASP A 575 8.35 -13.10 -14.26
N LYS A 576 9.66 -13.16 -13.97
CA LYS A 576 10.68 -13.69 -14.86
C LYS A 576 11.53 -14.73 -14.11
N VAL A 577 12.23 -15.57 -14.87
CA VAL A 577 13.28 -16.43 -14.32
C VAL A 577 14.36 -15.53 -13.67
N ARG A 578 14.74 -15.83 -12.44
CA ARG A 578 15.79 -15.07 -11.74
C ARG A 578 17.16 -15.45 -12.27
N VAL A 579 18.13 -14.52 -12.17
CA VAL A 579 19.46 -14.63 -12.79
C VAL A 579 20.21 -15.93 -12.44
N ASN A 580 19.98 -16.49 -11.27
CA ASN A 580 20.67 -17.69 -10.77
C ASN A 580 19.77 -18.94 -10.73
N GLU A 581 18.66 -18.94 -11.46
CA GLU A 581 17.73 -20.07 -11.55
C GLU A 581 17.77 -20.68 -12.96
N VAL A 582 17.41 -21.94 -13.05
CA VAL A 582 17.29 -22.64 -14.35
C VAL A 582 16.01 -22.19 -15.04
N ASP A 583 16.10 -21.85 -16.31
CA ASP A 583 14.93 -21.53 -17.15
C ASP A 583 14.22 -22.83 -17.56
N PHE A 584 13.14 -23.15 -16.86
CA PHE A 584 12.34 -24.34 -17.12
C PHE A 584 11.60 -24.27 -18.47
N GLY A 585 11.24 -23.08 -18.94
CA GLY A 585 10.68 -22.93 -20.28
C GLY A 585 11.70 -23.27 -21.37
N GLN A 586 12.94 -22.83 -21.19
CA GLN A 586 14.04 -23.18 -22.10
C GLN A 586 14.35 -24.68 -22.04
N LYS A 587 14.40 -25.30 -20.85
CA LYS A 587 14.57 -26.76 -20.69
C LYS A 587 13.46 -27.55 -21.37
N ALA A 588 12.22 -27.12 -21.22
CA ALA A 588 11.08 -27.73 -21.89
C ALA A 588 11.23 -27.70 -23.41
N TYR A 589 11.62 -26.53 -23.95
CA TYR A 589 11.86 -26.38 -25.39
C TYR A 589 12.96 -27.32 -25.90
N GLU A 590 14.08 -27.42 -25.21
CA GLU A 590 15.19 -28.34 -25.56
C GLU A 590 14.74 -29.80 -25.56
N MET A 591 13.93 -30.22 -24.60
CA MET A 591 13.39 -31.56 -24.54
C MET A 591 12.36 -31.83 -25.67
N LEU A 592 11.52 -30.84 -26.00
CA LEU A 592 10.61 -30.92 -27.16
C LEU A 592 11.36 -31.03 -28.47
N GLN A 593 12.48 -30.31 -28.65
CA GLN A 593 13.32 -30.43 -29.85
C GLN A 593 13.83 -31.87 -30.03
N LYS A 594 14.28 -32.53 -28.94
CA LYS A 594 14.70 -33.94 -28.98
C LYS A 594 13.54 -34.87 -29.33
N ALA A 595 12.38 -34.69 -28.71
CA ALA A 595 11.17 -35.47 -28.97
C ALA A 595 10.65 -35.30 -30.41
N ALA A 596 10.80 -34.10 -30.98
CA ALA A 596 10.42 -33.81 -32.36
C ALA A 596 11.26 -34.51 -33.41
N MET A 597 12.40 -35.09 -33.02
CA MET A 597 13.22 -35.98 -33.92
C MET A 597 12.72 -37.42 -33.96
N SER A 598 11.68 -37.76 -33.21
CA SER A 598 11.13 -39.11 -33.15
C SER A 598 10.71 -39.64 -34.51
N SER A 599 10.90 -40.95 -34.68
CA SER A 599 10.35 -41.71 -35.80
C SER A 599 8.83 -41.97 -35.65
N ASP A 600 8.26 -41.74 -34.47
CA ASP A 600 6.82 -41.82 -34.22
C ASP A 600 6.12 -40.54 -34.68
N PRO A 601 5.28 -40.57 -35.72
CA PRO A 601 4.64 -39.41 -36.25
C PRO A 601 3.72 -38.68 -35.25
N ALA A 602 3.04 -39.45 -34.38
CA ALA A 602 2.14 -38.89 -33.38
C ALA A 602 2.92 -38.10 -32.30
N LEU A 603 4.02 -38.69 -31.78
CA LEU A 603 4.87 -38.03 -30.83
C LEU A 603 5.54 -36.78 -31.45
N LYS A 604 5.99 -36.90 -32.68
CA LYS A 604 6.58 -35.75 -33.41
C LYS A 604 5.61 -34.61 -33.56
N ARG A 605 4.34 -34.86 -33.97
CA ARG A 605 3.31 -33.81 -34.04
C ARG A 605 3.07 -33.13 -32.68
N LYS A 606 2.93 -33.93 -31.62
CA LYS A 606 2.74 -33.43 -30.25
C LYS A 606 3.91 -32.54 -29.79
N ALA A 607 5.14 -32.97 -30.09
CA ALA A 607 6.33 -32.21 -29.72
C ALA A 607 6.44 -30.89 -30.51
N LEU A 608 6.21 -30.90 -31.81
CA LEU A 608 6.21 -29.69 -32.62
C LEU A 608 5.11 -28.71 -32.21
N PHE A 609 3.93 -29.20 -31.87
CA PHE A 609 2.86 -28.36 -31.34
C PHE A 609 3.23 -27.75 -29.98
N GLY A 610 3.81 -28.55 -29.07
CA GLY A 610 4.33 -28.06 -27.80
C GLY A 610 5.38 -26.97 -27.95
N MET A 611 6.27 -27.10 -28.95
CA MET A 611 7.24 -26.03 -29.28
C MET A 611 6.58 -24.77 -29.77
N GLY A 612 5.34 -24.81 -30.22
CA GLY A 612 4.54 -23.63 -30.56
C GLY A 612 3.90 -22.93 -29.37
N TYR A 613 4.02 -23.48 -28.14
CA TYR A 613 3.41 -22.93 -26.96
C TYR A 613 4.12 -21.65 -26.49
N ARG A 614 3.40 -20.54 -26.51
CA ARG A 614 3.92 -19.18 -26.31
C ARG A 614 4.58 -18.99 -24.95
N GLU A 615 4.00 -19.58 -23.91
CA GLU A 615 4.43 -19.45 -22.52
C GLU A 615 5.84 -20.04 -22.27
N LEU A 616 6.31 -20.97 -23.11
CA LEU A 616 7.69 -21.48 -23.05
C LEU A 616 8.73 -20.39 -23.24
N TYR A 617 8.38 -19.34 -23.97
CA TYR A 617 9.31 -18.28 -24.34
C TYR A 617 9.37 -17.15 -23.31
N GLY A 618 8.55 -17.20 -22.28
CA GLY A 618 8.50 -16.19 -21.24
C GLY A 618 8.03 -14.82 -21.74
N VAL A 619 7.23 -14.80 -22.82
CA VAL A 619 6.76 -13.57 -23.45
C VAL A 619 5.49 -13.09 -22.77
N LEU A 620 5.56 -11.89 -22.21
CA LEU A 620 4.41 -11.23 -21.59
C LEU A 620 3.44 -10.71 -22.66
N PRO A 621 2.12 -10.55 -22.35
CA PRO A 621 1.10 -10.16 -23.34
C PRO A 621 1.37 -8.86 -24.06
N TYR A 622 2.19 -7.96 -23.50
CA TYR A 622 2.48 -6.62 -24.04
C TYR A 622 3.98 -6.33 -24.15
N SER A 623 4.84 -7.35 -24.07
CA SER A 623 6.29 -7.18 -24.21
C SER A 623 6.74 -7.66 -25.59
N GLU A 624 7.86 -7.10 -26.05
CA GLU A 624 8.55 -7.62 -27.23
C GLU A 624 8.97 -9.08 -27.03
N SER A 625 8.76 -9.93 -28.02
CA SER A 625 9.02 -11.36 -27.93
C SER A 625 10.49 -11.74 -28.07
N ASN A 626 11.38 -10.76 -28.16
CA ASN A 626 12.81 -10.94 -28.43
C ASN A 626 13.09 -11.88 -29.64
N GLY A 627 12.26 -11.79 -30.65
CA GLY A 627 12.42 -12.57 -31.86
C GLY A 627 12.03 -14.05 -31.75
N LYS A 628 11.28 -14.47 -30.76
CA LYS A 628 10.93 -15.88 -30.53
C LYS A 628 9.57 -16.29 -31.09
N LEU A 629 8.60 -15.38 -31.12
CA LEU A 629 7.26 -15.67 -31.63
C LEU A 629 7.17 -15.56 -33.15
N TRP A 630 6.14 -16.17 -33.73
CA TRP A 630 5.87 -16.08 -35.18
C TRP A 630 5.25 -14.75 -35.56
N ARG A 631 4.58 -14.08 -34.60
CA ARG A 631 3.96 -12.78 -34.76
C ARG A 631 4.23 -11.95 -33.52
N GLU A 632 4.77 -10.76 -33.74
CA GLU A 632 5.15 -9.83 -32.70
C GLU A 632 4.32 -8.57 -32.81
N LYS A 633 3.94 -8.02 -31.65
CA LYS A 633 3.36 -6.68 -31.57
C LYS A 633 4.49 -5.67 -31.52
N VAL A 634 4.58 -4.82 -32.51
CA VAL A 634 5.59 -3.76 -32.64
C VAL A 634 4.85 -2.43 -32.60
N TRP A 635 5.37 -1.47 -31.85
CA TRP A 635 4.80 -0.14 -31.80
C TRP A 635 5.07 0.57 -33.14
N ASP A 636 3.99 0.96 -33.82
CA ASP A 636 4.03 1.77 -35.01
C ASP A 636 3.94 3.26 -34.63
N THR A 637 5.05 3.98 -34.75
CA THR A 637 5.12 5.41 -34.39
C THR A 637 4.25 6.30 -35.24
N ASP A 638 4.05 5.92 -36.52
CA ASP A 638 3.26 6.72 -37.46
C ASP A 638 1.75 6.60 -37.17
N ARG A 639 1.32 5.43 -36.73
CA ARG A 639 -0.08 5.15 -36.39
C ARG A 639 -0.39 5.32 -34.92
N SER A 640 0.62 5.45 -34.07
CA SER A 640 0.48 5.47 -32.61
C SER A 640 -0.32 4.27 -32.07
N GLU A 641 -0.08 3.09 -32.63
CA GLU A 641 -0.73 1.83 -32.23
C GLU A 641 0.23 0.64 -32.35
N TYR A 642 -0.13 -0.48 -31.69
CA TYR A 642 0.60 -1.73 -31.84
C TYR A 642 0.11 -2.48 -33.07
N VAL A 643 1.01 -2.76 -34.01
CA VAL A 643 0.76 -3.56 -35.22
C VAL A 643 1.40 -4.94 -35.12
N ASP A 644 0.75 -5.93 -35.70
CA ASP A 644 1.29 -7.30 -35.78
C ASP A 644 2.31 -7.40 -36.91
N LYS A 645 3.55 -7.77 -36.57
CA LYS A 645 4.62 -8.03 -37.50
C LYS A 645 5.00 -9.52 -37.52
N VAL A 646 5.00 -10.14 -38.68
CA VAL A 646 5.41 -11.54 -38.83
C VAL A 646 6.91 -11.66 -38.72
N ASN A 647 7.37 -12.65 -37.95
CA ASN A 647 8.77 -13.01 -37.77
C ASN A 647 9.02 -14.45 -38.25
N SER A 648 9.44 -14.60 -39.49
CA SER A 648 9.73 -15.92 -40.09
C SER A 648 10.96 -16.62 -39.50
N SER A 649 11.82 -15.89 -38.78
CA SER A 649 12.98 -16.45 -38.07
C SER A 649 12.65 -16.90 -36.63
N GLY A 650 11.45 -16.62 -36.13
CA GLY A 650 11.03 -16.96 -34.82
C GLY A 650 11.01 -18.47 -34.54
N LEU A 651 11.30 -18.86 -33.32
CA LEU A 651 11.29 -20.28 -32.89
C LEU A 651 9.89 -20.89 -33.07
N GLN A 652 8.86 -20.15 -32.68
CA GLN A 652 7.46 -20.56 -32.82
C GLN A 652 7.07 -20.71 -34.30
N TYR A 653 7.53 -19.79 -35.17
CA TYR A 653 7.29 -19.89 -36.60
C TYR A 653 7.83 -21.19 -37.17
N ARG A 654 9.08 -21.53 -36.87
CA ARG A 654 9.71 -22.77 -37.34
C ARG A 654 9.03 -24.02 -36.86
N ALA A 655 8.57 -24.02 -35.58
CA ALA A 655 7.83 -25.13 -35.03
C ALA A 655 6.48 -25.33 -35.73
N PHE A 656 5.72 -24.28 -35.93
CA PHE A 656 4.45 -24.32 -36.66
C PHE A 656 4.62 -24.67 -38.16
N GLN A 657 5.66 -24.17 -38.77
CA GLN A 657 6.01 -24.53 -40.17
C GLN A 657 6.30 -26.03 -40.27
N ALA A 658 7.14 -26.57 -39.39
CA ALA A 658 7.48 -28.00 -39.42
C ALA A 658 6.23 -28.86 -39.15
N LEU A 659 5.34 -28.41 -38.27
CA LEU A 659 4.07 -29.11 -38.00
C LEU A 659 3.14 -29.06 -39.23
N TYR A 660 3.02 -27.91 -39.87
CA TYR A 660 2.24 -27.74 -41.10
C TYR A 660 2.75 -28.65 -42.22
N ASP A 661 4.06 -28.65 -42.48
CA ASP A 661 4.68 -29.43 -43.54
C ASP A 661 4.55 -30.97 -43.24
N LEU A 662 4.62 -31.37 -41.97
CA LEU A 662 4.42 -32.78 -41.56
C LEU A 662 2.98 -33.26 -41.74
N THR A 663 1.99 -32.40 -41.55
CA THR A 663 0.57 -32.77 -41.50
C THR A 663 -0.22 -32.32 -42.72
N ASN A 664 0.40 -31.57 -43.61
CA ASN A 664 -0.27 -30.86 -44.71
C ASN A 664 -1.53 -30.12 -44.28
N ASP A 665 -1.43 -29.39 -43.13
CA ASP A 665 -2.49 -28.62 -42.50
C ASP A 665 -3.68 -29.49 -41.95
N GLN A 666 -3.48 -30.78 -41.79
CA GLN A 666 -4.50 -31.71 -41.26
C GLN A 666 -3.93 -32.62 -40.15
N PRO A 667 -3.58 -32.06 -39.01
CA PRO A 667 -3.15 -32.87 -37.87
C PRO A 667 -4.29 -33.76 -37.37
N GLU A 668 -3.96 -34.97 -36.93
CA GLU A 668 -4.94 -35.95 -36.42
C GLU A 668 -5.53 -35.49 -35.08
N GLU A 669 -4.74 -34.80 -34.27
CA GLU A 669 -5.10 -34.37 -32.93
C GLU A 669 -6.11 -33.18 -33.00
N GLU A 670 -7.29 -33.37 -32.41
CA GLU A 670 -8.39 -32.40 -32.43
C GLU A 670 -8.00 -31.07 -31.76
N TYR A 671 -7.25 -31.12 -30.64
CA TYR A 671 -6.84 -29.93 -29.92
C TYR A 671 -5.84 -29.05 -30.72
N ILE A 672 -5.05 -29.65 -31.63
CA ILE A 672 -4.17 -28.92 -32.55
C ILE A 672 -5.02 -28.20 -33.58
N ARG A 673 -5.99 -28.89 -34.20
CA ARG A 673 -6.92 -28.27 -35.18
C ARG A 673 -7.74 -27.14 -34.61
N LYS A 674 -8.07 -27.20 -33.30
CA LYS A 674 -8.84 -26.18 -32.58
C LYS A 674 -7.98 -25.06 -32.00
N CYS A 675 -6.65 -25.06 -32.19
CA CYS A 675 -5.79 -24.00 -31.71
C CYS A 675 -5.89 -22.76 -32.61
N ASP A 676 -6.46 -21.68 -32.11
CA ASP A 676 -6.67 -20.44 -32.86
C ASP A 676 -5.36 -19.84 -33.38
N GLU A 677 -4.28 -19.90 -32.57
CA GLU A 677 -2.99 -19.34 -32.94
C GLU A 677 -2.34 -20.14 -34.06
N TYR A 678 -2.39 -21.47 -34.00
CA TYR A 678 -1.94 -22.33 -35.07
C TYR A 678 -2.78 -22.18 -36.34
N ALA A 679 -4.10 -22.10 -36.22
CA ALA A 679 -4.99 -21.90 -37.36
C ALA A 679 -4.73 -20.56 -38.08
N GLN A 680 -4.45 -19.49 -37.32
CA GLN A 680 -4.04 -18.20 -37.90
C GLN A 680 -2.69 -18.30 -38.63
N PHE A 681 -1.74 -18.99 -38.04
CA PHE A 681 -0.45 -19.29 -38.69
C PHE A 681 -0.65 -20.06 -39.99
N CYS A 682 -1.45 -21.12 -39.98
CA CYS A 682 -1.73 -21.95 -41.17
C CYS A 682 -2.36 -21.11 -42.33
N LYS A 683 -3.33 -20.24 -41.96
CA LYS A 683 -3.92 -19.31 -42.92
C LYS A 683 -2.87 -18.38 -43.56
N TYR A 684 -2.02 -17.79 -42.72
CA TYR A 684 -0.93 -16.92 -43.17
C TYR A 684 0.07 -17.69 -44.04
N TYR A 685 0.57 -18.84 -43.56
CA TYR A 685 1.61 -19.62 -44.23
C TYR A 685 1.14 -20.16 -45.57
N ARG A 686 -0.11 -20.59 -45.70
CA ARG A 686 -0.72 -21.03 -46.98
C ARG A 686 -0.71 -19.95 -48.05
N GLN A 687 -0.91 -18.69 -47.65
CA GLN A 687 -0.93 -17.54 -48.57
C GLN A 687 0.48 -17.07 -49.00
N HIS A 688 1.50 -17.41 -48.19
CA HIS A 688 2.87 -16.93 -48.38
C HIS A 688 3.88 -18.06 -48.64
N LYS A 689 3.44 -19.33 -48.71
CA LYS A 689 4.25 -20.46 -49.12
C LYS A 689 4.41 -20.41 -50.65
N ASN A 690 5.57 -19.96 -51.12
CA ASN A 690 6.00 -20.05 -52.52
C ASN A 690 6.69 -21.38 -52.79
#